data_4dccafdd0ec3da02c39a9593e1f83d62
#
_entry.id   4dccafdd0ec3da02c39a9593e1f83d62
#
_cell.length_a   1.000
_cell.length_b   1.000
_cell.length_c   1.000
_cell.angle_alpha   90.00
_cell.angle_beta   90.00
_cell.angle_gamma   90.00
#
_symmetry.space_group_name_H-M   'P 1'
#
loop_
_entity.id
_entity.type
_entity.pdbx_description
1 polymer ?
#
loop_
_entity_poly.entity_id
_entity_poly.type
_entity_poly.pdbx_seq_one_letter_code
_entity_poly.pdbx_strand_id
1 'polypeptide(L)'
;MNRLRQLRIPFAPEEGWLTLFLVAVMLMTVGWSIDDAGWVLGRTEWTDFLPWVGVLGVAVGFIGVKAGWNRWVAHVIGAVFAALIVPIIVGGVLVDGSLGARYSATAHAAVNAWLDLVVNQLPATRETGHHLLVLGMLCWASGQFAASAVFRHHRPLGAIVVTGAILIGNMSATVRDQLGYLIIFSVAALSILIRLHALDEQATWVRRRIGDPAAVRSIYLRGGSVFILIAVVGSLALTATARSSPLAGAWEDLKPWLLDVSGAIQRFLPAGADSRGIGAVQFGPNATIQNVWSTDDALALTIQRTPGDERPYYWRAVAYDRFNLFGWNWSSSVRNPRPAGEDLLAGTLDAQPPEGWTEIVFTVTPSGYRSSFAVSPLAPLSVDRDAELLGLGEDGFFEAVEVASGGSYILRARVPILGDDTPGGLTENVLRVAGTEYPQEIIDRYLDLPEGSVGPEARKVLDEVLASIPSDNPYDVAKGLVREFQSSAFVYDTNVLDVDCGDRNVAECFAWSRQGYCQHYATLMTVLLREHGIPARFVQGFLPGSLDKLTGVEEIRNQGAHAWVEAWFPGHGWVSFDPTGGNVAQAEPLPSGQPVASPTVNPSASFGPRASDDQEGPDPRRTNGPGLGGATTDRQGPPVAPFIVISLLLVASVS
;
A
#
# COMPACT_ATOMS: atom_id res chain seq x y z
N MET A 1 -3.94 -66.23 -3.29
CA MET A 1 -4.63 -65.23 -2.42
C MET A 1 -3.76 -64.52 -1.39
N ASN A 2 -2.42 -64.64 -1.37
CA ASN A 2 -1.55 -64.05 -0.33
C ASN A 2 -0.78 -62.79 -0.72
N ARG A 3 -0.99 -62.24 -1.93
CA ARG A 3 -0.30 -61.01 -2.36
C ARG A 3 -1.08 -59.70 -2.09
N LEU A 4 -2.36 -59.76 -1.76
CA LEU A 4 -3.18 -58.57 -1.44
C LEU A 4 -3.13 -58.16 0.04
N ARG A 5 -2.51 -58.94 0.90
CA ARG A 5 -2.38 -58.62 2.35
C ARG A 5 -1.16 -57.76 2.70
N GLN A 6 -0.26 -57.48 1.77
CA GLN A 6 0.96 -56.69 1.97
C GLN A 6 0.83 -55.21 1.61
N LEU A 7 -0.35 -54.75 1.15
CA LEU A 7 -0.63 -53.32 0.86
C LEU A 7 -1.30 -52.57 2.02
N ARG A 8 -1.17 -53.01 3.24
CA ARG A 8 -1.44 -52.12 4.39
C ARG A 8 -0.23 -51.22 4.58
N ILE A 9 -0.21 -50.10 3.86
CA ILE A 9 0.64 -48.95 4.17
C ILE A 9 0.33 -48.58 5.63
N PRO A 10 1.28 -48.63 6.55
CA PRO A 10 1.03 -48.18 7.91
C PRO A 10 0.86 -46.64 7.85
N PHE A 11 -0.39 -46.20 7.87
CA PHE A 11 -0.73 -44.77 7.78
C PHE A 11 -0.23 -43.98 9.01
N ALA A 12 0.06 -44.63 10.10
CA ALA A 12 0.57 -43.97 11.30
C ALA A 12 1.99 -43.41 11.06
N PRO A 13 2.21 -42.13 11.35
CA PRO A 13 3.55 -41.55 11.29
C PRO A 13 4.47 -42.19 12.36
N GLU A 14 5.69 -42.50 12.00
CA GLU A 14 6.71 -43.04 12.93
C GLU A 14 7.01 -42.02 14.04
N GLU A 15 6.94 -40.75 13.71
CA GLU A 15 7.09 -39.61 14.62
C GLU A 15 5.85 -39.32 15.48
N GLY A 16 4.75 -40.04 15.23
CA GLY A 16 3.47 -39.90 15.91
C GLY A 16 2.56 -38.81 15.36
N TRP A 17 1.25 -39.00 15.57
CA TRP A 17 0.20 -38.08 15.12
C TRP A 17 0.35 -36.65 15.65
N LEU A 18 0.90 -36.50 16.86
CA LEU A 18 1.14 -35.21 17.47
C LEU A 18 2.16 -34.39 16.67
N THR A 19 3.21 -35.03 16.10
CA THR A 19 4.17 -34.35 15.25
C THR A 19 3.49 -33.81 13.98
N LEU A 20 2.61 -34.64 13.36
CA LEU A 20 1.83 -34.17 12.18
C LEU A 20 0.91 -33.00 12.55
N PHE A 21 0.24 -33.06 13.70
CA PHE A 21 -0.60 -31.98 14.21
C PHE A 21 0.20 -30.70 14.44
N LEU A 22 1.37 -30.76 15.05
CA LEU A 22 2.24 -29.60 15.30
C LEU A 22 2.74 -28.98 13.99
N VAL A 23 3.08 -29.81 12.98
CA VAL A 23 3.43 -29.30 11.63
C VAL A 23 2.23 -28.61 10.99
N ALA A 24 1.03 -29.16 11.10
CA ALA A 24 -0.19 -28.53 10.60
C ALA A 24 -0.46 -27.19 11.29
N VAL A 25 -0.35 -27.13 12.63
CA VAL A 25 -0.52 -25.88 13.41
C VAL A 25 0.51 -24.82 12.96
N MET A 26 1.76 -25.22 12.79
CA MET A 26 2.83 -24.32 12.32
C MET A 26 2.47 -23.70 10.97
N LEU A 27 1.97 -24.50 10.02
CA LEU A 27 1.55 -24.01 8.69
C LEU A 27 0.25 -23.20 8.74
N MET A 28 -0.72 -23.60 9.55
CA MET A 28 -1.95 -22.81 9.77
C MET A 28 -1.60 -21.41 10.31
N THR A 29 -0.65 -21.34 11.23
CA THR A 29 -0.21 -20.05 11.79
C THR A 29 0.37 -19.13 10.73
N VAL A 30 1.16 -19.65 9.78
CA VAL A 30 1.66 -18.88 8.65
C VAL A 30 0.49 -18.41 7.76
N GLY A 31 -0.46 -19.30 7.45
CA GLY A 31 -1.65 -18.96 6.66
C GLY A 31 -2.51 -17.88 7.33
N TRP A 32 -2.79 -17.99 8.63
CA TRP A 32 -3.53 -16.96 9.38
C TRP A 32 -2.78 -15.63 9.46
N SER A 33 -1.46 -15.65 9.60
CA SER A 33 -0.64 -14.44 9.57
C SER A 33 -0.73 -13.71 8.21
N ILE A 34 -0.72 -14.46 7.10
CA ILE A 34 -0.87 -13.89 5.75
C ILE A 34 -2.30 -13.37 5.53
N ASP A 35 -3.30 -14.09 6.00
CA ASP A 35 -4.70 -13.72 5.95
C ASP A 35 -4.96 -12.41 6.71
N ASP A 36 -4.55 -12.36 7.98
CA ASP A 36 -4.69 -11.19 8.83
C ASP A 36 -3.93 -9.96 8.29
N ALA A 37 -2.87 -10.16 7.51
CA ALA A 37 -2.12 -9.06 6.90
C ALA A 37 -2.88 -8.31 5.79
N GLY A 38 -4.03 -8.82 5.31
CA GLY A 38 -4.90 -8.13 4.35
C GLY A 38 -4.24 -7.84 2.99
N TRP A 39 -3.37 -8.73 2.50
CA TRP A 39 -2.60 -8.52 1.26
C TRP A 39 -3.44 -8.24 0.01
N VAL A 40 -4.68 -8.71 0.00
CA VAL A 40 -5.56 -8.55 -1.16
C VAL A 40 -6.66 -7.56 -0.81
N LEU A 41 -6.48 -6.31 -1.16
CA LEU A 41 -7.43 -5.20 -0.98
C LEU A 41 -7.91 -4.99 0.47
N GLY A 42 -7.10 -5.40 1.48
CA GLY A 42 -7.48 -5.31 2.89
C GLY A 42 -8.60 -6.27 3.33
N ARG A 43 -9.09 -7.15 2.43
CA ARG A 43 -10.20 -8.08 2.69
C ARG A 43 -9.69 -9.44 3.14
N THR A 44 -9.82 -9.72 4.41
CA THR A 44 -9.48 -11.03 4.98
C THR A 44 -10.43 -12.15 4.50
N GLU A 45 -11.67 -11.82 4.15
CA GLU A 45 -12.66 -12.76 3.60
C GLU A 45 -12.20 -13.46 2.31
N TRP A 46 -11.27 -12.83 1.58
CA TRP A 46 -10.74 -13.38 0.33
C TRP A 46 -9.55 -14.32 0.54
N THR A 47 -8.95 -14.33 1.71
CA THR A 47 -7.73 -15.08 2.03
C THR A 47 -7.91 -16.10 3.16
N ASP A 48 -9.10 -16.22 3.74
CA ASP A 48 -9.46 -17.14 4.81
C ASP A 48 -9.21 -18.63 4.49
N PHE A 49 -9.10 -18.98 3.21
CA PHE A 49 -8.78 -20.32 2.73
C PHE A 49 -7.29 -20.69 2.88
N LEU A 50 -6.38 -19.72 3.03
CA LEU A 50 -4.91 -19.94 3.02
C LEU A 50 -4.43 -20.91 4.10
N PRO A 51 -4.88 -20.85 5.38
CA PRO A 51 -4.48 -21.81 6.39
C PRO A 51 -4.82 -23.25 6.00
N TRP A 52 -5.99 -23.45 5.43
CA TRP A 52 -6.48 -24.78 5.00
C TRP A 52 -5.71 -25.32 3.81
N VAL A 53 -5.35 -24.47 2.86
CA VAL A 53 -4.52 -24.85 1.70
C VAL A 53 -3.12 -25.28 2.18
N GLY A 54 -2.53 -24.61 3.18
CA GLY A 54 -1.29 -25.03 3.81
C GLY A 54 -1.38 -26.44 4.43
N VAL A 55 -2.46 -26.71 5.17
CA VAL A 55 -2.73 -28.05 5.75
C VAL A 55 -2.94 -29.12 4.68
N LEU A 56 -3.64 -28.80 3.58
CA LEU A 56 -3.79 -29.71 2.44
C LEU A 56 -2.42 -30.06 1.83
N GLY A 57 -1.54 -29.08 1.70
CA GLY A 57 -0.16 -29.28 1.27
C GLY A 57 0.60 -30.24 2.20
N VAL A 58 0.47 -30.07 3.52
CA VAL A 58 1.03 -31.02 4.51
C VAL A 58 0.47 -32.41 4.32
N ALA A 59 -0.84 -32.56 4.16
CA ALA A 59 -1.49 -33.84 3.99
C ALA A 59 -1.01 -34.59 2.73
N VAL A 60 -0.97 -33.90 1.58
CA VAL A 60 -0.48 -34.47 0.33
C VAL A 60 1.00 -34.84 0.40
N GLY A 61 1.83 -33.95 1.00
CA GLY A 61 3.25 -34.24 1.25
C GLY A 61 3.44 -35.46 2.15
N PHE A 62 2.69 -35.59 3.23
CA PHE A 62 2.71 -36.72 4.14
C PHE A 62 2.27 -38.03 3.47
N ILE A 63 1.19 -38.00 2.68
CA ILE A 63 0.74 -39.16 1.89
C ILE A 63 1.84 -39.62 0.94
N GLY A 64 2.50 -38.70 0.25
CA GLY A 64 3.61 -39.01 -0.67
C GLY A 64 4.81 -39.67 0.03
N VAL A 65 5.10 -39.24 1.27
CA VAL A 65 6.14 -39.89 2.10
C VAL A 65 5.74 -41.31 2.47
N LYS A 66 4.51 -41.52 2.97
CA LYS A 66 4.00 -42.84 3.37
C LYS A 66 3.80 -43.79 2.20
N ALA A 67 3.45 -43.28 1.02
CA ALA A 67 3.37 -44.06 -0.22
C ALA A 67 4.75 -44.49 -0.74
N GLY A 68 5.83 -44.02 -0.14
CA GLY A 68 7.19 -44.35 -0.56
C GLY A 68 7.59 -43.78 -1.93
N TRP A 69 6.90 -42.75 -2.41
CA TRP A 69 7.20 -42.13 -3.70
C TRP A 69 8.61 -41.55 -3.72
N ASN A 70 9.29 -41.60 -4.86
CA ASN A 70 10.56 -40.87 -5.05
C ASN A 70 10.32 -39.37 -4.79
N ARG A 71 11.34 -38.66 -4.29
CA ARG A 71 11.25 -37.23 -3.96
C ARG A 71 10.67 -36.39 -5.12
N TRP A 72 11.16 -36.61 -6.33
CA TRP A 72 10.70 -35.89 -7.52
C TRP A 72 9.25 -36.24 -7.87
N VAL A 73 8.90 -37.52 -7.81
CA VAL A 73 7.51 -37.97 -8.02
C VAL A 73 6.56 -37.36 -7.00
N ALA A 74 6.93 -37.31 -5.74
CA ALA A 74 6.12 -36.70 -4.68
C ALA A 74 5.91 -35.19 -4.94
N HIS A 75 6.95 -34.47 -5.35
CA HIS A 75 6.80 -33.04 -5.66
C HIS A 75 5.98 -32.81 -6.93
N VAL A 76 6.18 -33.58 -7.99
CA VAL A 76 5.38 -33.47 -9.23
C VAL A 76 3.91 -33.78 -8.98
N ILE A 77 3.61 -34.87 -8.29
CA ILE A 77 2.22 -35.21 -7.96
C ILE A 77 1.60 -34.14 -7.06
N GLY A 78 2.34 -33.64 -6.08
CA GLY A 78 1.87 -32.55 -5.22
C GLY A 78 1.61 -31.25 -5.98
N ALA A 79 2.46 -30.92 -6.96
CA ALA A 79 2.27 -29.77 -7.86
C ALA A 79 1.03 -29.96 -8.76
N VAL A 80 0.78 -31.17 -9.26
CA VAL A 80 -0.44 -31.49 -10.04
C VAL A 80 -1.70 -31.31 -9.17
N PHE A 81 -1.68 -31.82 -7.94
CA PHE A 81 -2.79 -31.59 -7.01
C PHE A 81 -2.97 -30.11 -6.68
N ALA A 82 -1.90 -29.36 -6.46
CA ALA A 82 -1.95 -27.91 -6.29
C ALA A 82 -2.62 -27.21 -7.49
N ALA A 83 -2.16 -27.54 -8.71
CA ALA A 83 -2.69 -26.96 -9.95
C ALA A 83 -4.16 -27.30 -10.22
N LEU A 84 -4.67 -28.38 -9.62
CA LEU A 84 -6.08 -28.75 -9.73
C LEU A 84 -6.94 -28.16 -8.61
N ILE A 85 -6.45 -28.21 -7.37
CA ILE A 85 -7.26 -27.88 -6.18
C ILE A 85 -7.24 -26.38 -5.89
N VAL A 86 -6.07 -25.75 -5.88
CA VAL A 86 -5.94 -24.34 -5.51
C VAL A 86 -6.75 -23.41 -6.42
N PRO A 87 -6.74 -23.56 -7.78
CA PRO A 87 -7.58 -22.73 -8.64
C PRO A 87 -9.08 -22.87 -8.38
N ILE A 88 -9.55 -24.07 -7.99
CA ILE A 88 -10.97 -24.29 -7.66
C ILE A 88 -11.34 -23.57 -6.36
N ILE A 89 -10.46 -23.59 -5.36
CA ILE A 89 -10.68 -22.89 -4.09
C ILE A 89 -10.69 -21.38 -4.33
N VAL A 90 -9.68 -20.85 -5.00
CA VAL A 90 -9.58 -19.42 -5.37
C VAL A 90 -10.77 -18.99 -6.22
N GLY A 91 -11.14 -19.78 -7.22
CA GLY A 91 -12.31 -19.50 -8.05
C GLY A 91 -13.63 -19.47 -7.28
N GLY A 92 -13.71 -20.18 -6.14
CA GLY A 92 -14.86 -20.11 -5.23
C GLY A 92 -14.99 -18.77 -4.50
N VAL A 93 -13.89 -18.02 -4.36
CA VAL A 93 -13.90 -16.64 -3.85
C VAL A 93 -14.31 -15.65 -4.94
N LEU A 94 -13.92 -15.92 -6.20
CA LEU A 94 -14.15 -15.01 -7.32
C LEU A 94 -15.55 -15.10 -7.92
N VAL A 95 -16.11 -16.32 -7.98
CA VAL A 95 -17.37 -16.60 -8.69
C VAL A 95 -18.17 -17.70 -8.00
N ASP A 96 -19.44 -17.42 -7.77
CA ASP A 96 -20.41 -18.45 -7.37
C ASP A 96 -20.79 -19.29 -8.60
N GLY A 97 -20.45 -20.59 -8.57
CA GLY A 97 -20.76 -21.45 -9.72
C GLY A 97 -20.23 -22.87 -9.61
N SER A 98 -20.31 -23.60 -10.73
CA SER A 98 -19.81 -24.98 -10.86
C SER A 98 -18.28 -25.02 -10.71
N LEU A 99 -17.73 -26.20 -10.39
CA LEU A 99 -16.25 -26.37 -10.29
C LEU A 99 -15.53 -25.95 -11.58
N GLY A 100 -16.15 -26.17 -12.74
CA GLY A 100 -15.61 -25.73 -14.03
C GLY A 100 -15.59 -24.21 -14.17
N ALA A 101 -16.63 -23.50 -13.72
CA ALA A 101 -16.70 -22.05 -13.76
C ALA A 101 -15.65 -21.44 -12.80
N ARG A 102 -15.49 -21.99 -11.60
CA ARG A 102 -14.47 -21.58 -10.63
C ARG A 102 -13.06 -21.74 -11.19
N TYR A 103 -12.76 -22.89 -11.76
CA TYR A 103 -11.46 -23.15 -12.37
C TYR A 103 -11.17 -22.21 -13.54
N SER A 104 -12.18 -21.99 -14.43
CA SER A 104 -12.01 -21.09 -15.58
C SER A 104 -11.82 -19.63 -15.17
N ALA A 105 -12.51 -19.15 -14.14
CA ALA A 105 -12.33 -17.79 -13.62
C ALA A 105 -10.88 -17.54 -13.14
N THR A 106 -10.33 -18.48 -12.36
CA THR A 106 -8.94 -18.38 -11.90
C THR A 106 -7.94 -18.54 -13.05
N ALA A 107 -8.23 -19.41 -14.02
CA ALA A 107 -7.37 -19.59 -15.19
C ALA A 107 -7.32 -18.32 -16.07
N HIS A 108 -8.46 -17.65 -16.28
CA HIS A 108 -8.51 -16.38 -16.99
C HIS A 108 -7.71 -15.31 -16.26
N ALA A 109 -7.89 -15.18 -14.94
CA ALA A 109 -7.09 -14.23 -14.14
C ALA A 109 -5.58 -14.49 -14.25
N ALA A 110 -5.15 -15.75 -14.25
CA ALA A 110 -3.75 -16.10 -14.43
C ALA A 110 -3.22 -15.76 -15.85
N VAL A 111 -4.03 -16.00 -16.90
CA VAL A 111 -3.68 -15.65 -18.28
C VAL A 111 -3.61 -14.14 -18.46
N ASN A 112 -4.60 -13.41 -17.96
CA ASN A 112 -4.61 -11.95 -18.02
C ASN A 112 -3.41 -11.36 -17.27
N ALA A 113 -3.09 -11.88 -16.09
CA ALA A 113 -1.91 -11.46 -15.37
C ALA A 113 -0.61 -11.74 -16.15
N TRP A 114 -0.53 -12.88 -16.84
CA TRP A 114 0.61 -13.17 -17.71
C TRP A 114 0.68 -12.19 -18.89
N LEU A 115 -0.46 -11.85 -19.51
CA LEU A 115 -0.52 -10.85 -20.57
C LEU A 115 -0.09 -9.48 -20.03
N ASP A 116 -0.58 -9.07 -18.87
CA ASP A 116 -0.18 -7.81 -18.23
C ASP A 116 1.34 -7.75 -17.98
N LEU A 117 1.89 -8.74 -17.28
CA LEU A 117 3.28 -8.70 -16.81
C LEU A 117 4.31 -9.00 -17.89
N VAL A 118 4.00 -9.92 -18.83
CA VAL A 118 4.98 -10.44 -19.80
C VAL A 118 4.80 -9.84 -21.18
N VAL A 119 3.57 -9.74 -21.68
CA VAL A 119 3.29 -9.24 -23.03
C VAL A 119 3.22 -7.71 -23.03
N ASN A 120 2.42 -7.15 -22.11
CA ASN A 120 2.22 -5.71 -21.99
C ASN A 120 3.30 -5.03 -21.15
N GLN A 121 4.18 -5.82 -20.50
CA GLN A 121 5.28 -5.34 -19.64
C GLN A 121 4.81 -4.37 -18.55
N LEU A 122 3.58 -4.53 -18.07
CA LEU A 122 3.07 -3.73 -16.97
C LEU A 122 3.89 -4.01 -15.69
N PRO A 123 4.13 -3.02 -14.86
CA PRO A 123 4.86 -3.19 -13.61
C PRO A 123 4.11 -4.04 -12.57
N ALA A 124 2.77 -4.13 -12.68
CA ALA A 124 1.90 -4.96 -11.85
C ALA A 124 0.66 -5.40 -12.64
N THR A 125 0.10 -6.56 -12.28
CA THR A 125 -1.18 -7.02 -12.84
C THR A 125 -2.36 -6.45 -12.04
N ARG A 126 -3.50 -6.33 -12.69
CA ARG A 126 -4.78 -5.90 -12.09
C ARG A 126 -5.63 -7.07 -11.60
N GLU A 127 -5.20 -8.30 -11.87
CA GLU A 127 -5.96 -9.51 -11.64
C GLU A 127 -5.87 -9.98 -10.18
N THR A 128 -6.89 -9.69 -9.40
CA THR A 128 -7.01 -10.14 -8.01
C THR A 128 -6.90 -11.66 -7.87
N GLY A 129 -7.52 -12.40 -8.78
CA GLY A 129 -7.46 -13.88 -8.80
C GLY A 129 -6.06 -14.43 -8.97
N HIS A 130 -5.17 -13.74 -9.67
CA HIS A 130 -3.76 -14.09 -9.77
C HIS A 130 -3.05 -13.98 -8.41
N HIS A 131 -3.28 -12.90 -7.68
CA HIS A 131 -2.66 -12.71 -6.36
C HIS A 131 -3.09 -13.79 -5.36
N LEU A 132 -4.40 -14.10 -5.33
CA LEU A 132 -4.93 -15.20 -4.51
C LEU A 132 -4.32 -16.55 -4.90
N LEU A 133 -4.15 -16.79 -6.21
CA LEU A 133 -3.51 -18.00 -6.71
C LEU A 133 -2.06 -18.12 -6.26
N VAL A 134 -1.28 -17.05 -6.35
CA VAL A 134 0.14 -17.02 -5.91
C VAL A 134 0.23 -17.30 -4.41
N LEU A 135 -0.57 -16.65 -3.58
CA LEU A 135 -0.59 -16.88 -2.12
C LEU A 135 -1.01 -18.32 -1.79
N GLY A 136 -2.05 -18.84 -2.43
CA GLY A 136 -2.49 -20.22 -2.25
C GLY A 136 -1.43 -21.25 -2.65
N MET A 137 -0.76 -21.04 -3.77
CA MET A 137 0.34 -21.92 -4.22
C MET A 137 1.54 -21.88 -3.27
N LEU A 138 1.87 -20.70 -2.73
CA LEU A 138 2.93 -20.54 -1.72
C LEU A 138 2.61 -21.30 -0.44
N CYS A 139 1.39 -21.17 0.10
CA CYS A 139 0.94 -21.90 1.29
C CYS A 139 0.96 -23.41 1.06
N TRP A 140 0.48 -23.90 -0.11
CA TRP A 140 0.52 -25.31 -0.47
C TRP A 140 1.95 -25.85 -0.54
N ALA A 141 2.82 -25.16 -1.29
CA ALA A 141 4.23 -25.55 -1.46
C ALA A 141 4.97 -25.60 -0.12
N SER A 142 4.70 -24.63 0.77
CA SER A 142 5.29 -24.57 2.12
C SER A 142 4.84 -25.77 2.96
N GLY A 143 3.56 -26.13 2.90
CA GLY A 143 3.02 -27.32 3.58
C GLY A 143 3.63 -28.62 3.08
N GLN A 144 3.69 -28.82 1.76
CA GLN A 144 4.30 -29.99 1.14
C GLN A 144 5.79 -30.10 1.45
N PHE A 145 6.52 -28.98 1.41
CA PHE A 145 7.93 -28.92 1.76
C PHE A 145 8.14 -29.29 3.24
N ALA A 146 7.36 -28.71 4.17
CA ALA A 146 7.46 -28.99 5.59
C ALA A 146 7.22 -30.47 5.89
N ALA A 147 6.17 -31.08 5.30
CA ALA A 147 5.92 -32.51 5.44
C ALA A 147 7.09 -33.37 4.93
N SER A 148 7.64 -33.02 3.77
CA SER A 148 8.81 -33.73 3.21
C SER A 148 10.07 -33.56 4.08
N ALA A 149 10.32 -32.37 4.59
CA ALA A 149 11.47 -32.07 5.44
C ALA A 149 11.40 -32.85 6.77
N VAL A 150 10.22 -32.87 7.40
CA VAL A 150 10.02 -33.51 8.70
C VAL A 150 9.94 -35.04 8.58
N PHE A 151 9.02 -35.56 7.75
CA PHE A 151 8.67 -36.98 7.73
C PHE A 151 9.50 -37.84 6.77
N ARG A 152 10.21 -37.21 5.82
CA ARG A 152 11.08 -37.94 4.88
C ARG A 152 12.55 -37.79 5.20
N HIS A 153 12.96 -36.56 5.48
CA HIS A 153 14.38 -36.24 5.64
C HIS A 153 14.80 -36.10 7.10
N HIS A 154 13.87 -36.18 8.04
CA HIS A 154 14.11 -35.96 9.49
C HIS A 154 14.87 -34.66 9.77
N ARG A 155 14.57 -33.60 8.99
CA ARG A 155 15.20 -32.27 9.07
C ARG A 155 14.18 -31.20 9.45
N PRO A 156 13.65 -31.21 10.68
CA PRO A 156 12.64 -30.27 11.10
C PRO A 156 13.11 -28.82 11.04
N LEU A 157 14.40 -28.57 11.28
CA LEU A 157 14.98 -27.23 11.24
C LEU A 157 14.79 -26.57 9.86
N GLY A 158 14.93 -27.33 8.77
CA GLY A 158 14.70 -26.81 7.42
C GLY A 158 13.26 -26.32 7.20
N ALA A 159 12.27 -27.11 7.71
CA ALA A 159 10.86 -26.69 7.67
C ALA A 159 10.63 -25.42 8.49
N ILE A 160 11.17 -25.35 9.70
CA ILE A 160 11.01 -24.21 10.61
C ILE A 160 11.66 -22.95 10.04
N VAL A 161 12.87 -23.04 9.48
CA VAL A 161 13.57 -21.87 8.90
C VAL A 161 12.80 -21.30 7.71
N VAL A 162 12.34 -22.16 6.78
CA VAL A 162 11.61 -21.68 5.60
C VAL A 162 10.26 -21.06 5.99
N THR A 163 9.46 -21.75 6.81
CA THR A 163 8.14 -21.24 7.22
C THR A 163 8.26 -20.05 8.17
N GLY A 164 9.30 -20.03 9.03
CA GLY A 164 9.61 -18.90 9.90
C GLY A 164 10.06 -17.67 9.11
N ALA A 165 10.83 -17.84 8.03
CA ALA A 165 11.22 -16.72 7.15
C ALA A 165 9.99 -16.12 6.46
N ILE A 166 9.03 -16.94 6.03
CA ILE A 166 7.76 -16.45 5.45
C ILE A 166 6.98 -15.67 6.51
N LEU A 167 6.84 -16.20 7.72
CA LEU A 167 6.12 -15.54 8.82
C LEU A 167 6.76 -14.20 9.18
N ILE A 168 8.09 -14.18 9.41
CA ILE A 168 8.81 -12.96 9.78
C ILE A 168 8.76 -11.93 8.63
N GLY A 169 8.91 -12.38 7.37
CA GLY A 169 8.76 -11.52 6.20
C GLY A 169 7.38 -10.89 6.13
N ASN A 170 6.32 -11.67 6.35
CA ASN A 170 4.95 -11.16 6.41
C ASN A 170 4.77 -10.16 7.55
N MET A 171 5.22 -10.50 8.76
CA MET A 171 5.12 -9.61 9.93
C MET A 171 5.88 -8.28 9.75
N SER A 172 7.00 -8.31 9.02
CA SER A 172 7.76 -7.07 8.76
C SER A 172 7.07 -6.16 7.75
N ALA A 173 6.20 -6.70 6.93
CA ALA A 173 5.51 -5.99 5.86
C ALA A 173 4.09 -5.53 6.23
N THR A 174 3.51 -6.01 7.33
CA THR A 174 2.19 -5.59 7.82
C THR A 174 2.28 -4.60 8.97
N VAL A 175 1.25 -3.75 9.12
CA VAL A 175 1.10 -2.83 10.27
C VAL A 175 0.33 -3.46 11.43
N ARG A 176 -0.37 -4.58 11.19
CA ARG A 176 -1.16 -5.27 12.21
C ARG A 176 -0.27 -5.96 13.23
N ASP A 177 -0.74 -6.02 14.48
CA ASP A 177 -0.03 -6.76 15.54
C ASP A 177 -0.19 -8.26 15.33
N GLN A 178 0.87 -8.91 14.89
CA GLN A 178 0.92 -10.34 14.62
C GLN A 178 1.75 -11.14 15.66
N LEU A 179 2.06 -10.52 16.81
CA LEU A 179 2.86 -11.17 17.85
C LEU A 179 2.25 -12.51 18.30
N GLY A 180 0.92 -12.62 18.34
CA GLY A 180 0.21 -13.86 18.67
C GLY A 180 0.57 -15.03 17.74
N TYR A 181 0.67 -14.77 16.44
CA TYR A 181 1.06 -15.81 15.47
C TYR A 181 2.53 -16.24 15.66
N LEU A 182 3.44 -15.31 15.93
CA LEU A 182 4.83 -15.63 16.22
C LEU A 182 4.97 -16.52 17.45
N ILE A 183 4.17 -16.28 18.49
CA ILE A 183 4.16 -17.09 19.71
C ILE A 183 3.68 -18.51 19.39
N ILE A 184 2.54 -18.67 18.72
CA ILE A 184 1.98 -19.99 18.38
C ILE A 184 2.96 -20.75 17.49
N PHE A 185 3.52 -20.10 16.46
CA PHE A 185 4.53 -20.69 15.59
C PHE A 185 5.75 -21.16 16.38
N SER A 186 6.30 -20.33 17.26
CA SER A 186 7.50 -20.64 18.05
C SER A 186 7.26 -21.83 18.98
N VAL A 187 6.10 -21.88 19.64
CA VAL A 187 5.73 -23.02 20.50
C VAL A 187 5.63 -24.31 19.68
N ALA A 188 4.96 -24.27 18.53
CA ALA A 188 4.83 -25.44 17.65
C ALA A 188 6.21 -25.89 17.13
N ALA A 189 7.03 -24.97 16.65
CA ALA A 189 8.36 -25.22 16.12
C ALA A 189 9.31 -25.83 17.17
N LEU A 190 9.38 -25.22 18.36
CA LEU A 190 10.21 -25.74 19.46
C LEU A 190 9.71 -27.10 19.95
N SER A 191 8.39 -27.31 20.01
CA SER A 191 7.80 -28.62 20.38
C SER A 191 8.17 -29.69 19.35
N ILE A 192 8.16 -29.40 18.06
CA ILE A 192 8.61 -30.31 16.98
C ILE A 192 10.07 -30.68 17.21
N LEU A 193 10.96 -29.69 17.44
CA LEU A 193 12.40 -29.94 17.65
C LEU A 193 12.66 -30.83 18.86
N ILE A 194 12.07 -30.50 20.02
CA ILE A 194 12.27 -31.26 21.25
C ILE A 194 11.75 -32.69 21.09
N ARG A 195 10.58 -32.84 20.46
CA ARG A 195 9.94 -34.13 20.28
C ARG A 195 10.73 -35.04 19.33
N LEU A 196 11.18 -34.54 18.18
CA LEU A 196 11.95 -35.31 17.22
C LEU A 196 13.34 -35.67 17.79
N HIS A 197 13.97 -34.72 18.47
CA HIS A 197 15.25 -35.00 19.14
C HIS A 197 15.08 -36.08 20.26
N ALA A 198 14.00 -36.02 21.00
CA ALA A 198 13.70 -37.07 22.01
C ALA A 198 13.48 -38.45 21.38
N LEU A 199 12.90 -38.54 20.18
CA LEU A 199 12.71 -39.79 19.45
C LEU A 199 14.05 -40.35 18.95
N ASP A 200 14.92 -39.51 18.41
CA ASP A 200 16.25 -39.89 17.93
C ASP A 200 17.13 -40.39 19.10
N GLU A 201 17.11 -39.67 20.21
CA GLU A 201 17.85 -40.06 21.41
C GLU A 201 17.29 -41.33 22.07
N GLN A 202 15.97 -41.55 22.03
CA GLN A 202 15.37 -42.75 22.57
C GLN A 202 15.98 -44.03 21.94
N ALA A 203 16.21 -44.05 20.64
CA ALA A 203 16.87 -45.15 19.96
C ALA A 203 18.31 -45.35 20.47
N THR A 204 19.00 -44.28 20.83
CA THR A 204 20.34 -44.30 21.41
C THR A 204 20.31 -44.81 22.86
N TRP A 205 19.35 -44.39 23.68
CA TRP A 205 19.18 -44.86 25.06
C TRP A 205 18.89 -46.36 25.11
N VAL A 206 18.03 -46.86 24.23
CA VAL A 206 17.76 -48.30 24.08
C VAL A 206 19.04 -49.06 23.74
N ARG A 207 19.81 -48.59 22.76
CA ARG A 207 21.08 -49.22 22.36
C ARG A 207 22.12 -49.24 23.50
N ARG A 208 22.19 -48.16 24.27
CA ARG A 208 23.14 -48.01 25.39
C ARG A 208 22.63 -48.62 26.68
N ARG A 209 21.42 -49.25 26.72
CA ARG A 209 20.80 -49.86 27.88
C ARG A 209 20.70 -48.89 29.08
N ILE A 210 20.37 -47.63 28.80
CA ILE A 210 20.20 -46.59 29.80
C ILE A 210 18.81 -46.75 30.41
N GLY A 211 18.72 -47.21 31.68
CA GLY A 211 17.56 -47.21 32.54
C GLY A 211 16.23 -47.62 31.90
N ASP A 212 15.16 -46.94 32.29
CA ASP A 212 13.85 -47.00 31.63
C ASP A 212 13.74 -45.88 30.56
N PRO A 213 13.84 -46.21 29.26
CA PRO A 213 13.81 -45.20 28.19
C PRO A 213 12.51 -44.39 28.16
N ALA A 214 11.39 -44.95 28.64
CA ALA A 214 10.10 -44.25 28.68
C ALA A 214 10.08 -43.18 29.78
N ALA A 215 10.62 -43.49 30.94
CA ALA A 215 10.75 -42.50 32.01
C ALA A 215 11.69 -41.37 31.66
N VAL A 216 12.85 -41.69 31.03
CA VAL A 216 13.82 -40.68 30.55
C VAL A 216 13.19 -39.75 29.51
N ARG A 217 12.47 -40.32 28.55
CA ARG A 217 11.74 -39.53 27.54
C ARG A 217 10.70 -38.58 28.18
N SER A 218 9.93 -39.06 29.18
CA SER A 218 8.95 -38.24 29.87
C SER A 218 9.60 -37.05 30.59
N ILE A 219 10.73 -37.26 31.27
CA ILE A 219 11.47 -36.21 31.95
C ILE A 219 12.03 -35.21 30.92
N TYR A 220 12.57 -35.72 29.80
CA TYR A 220 13.10 -34.88 28.71
C TYR A 220 12.02 -33.98 28.11
N LEU A 221 10.83 -34.52 27.81
CA LEU A 221 9.71 -33.74 27.25
C LEU A 221 9.19 -32.71 28.26
N ARG A 222 9.09 -33.05 29.55
CA ARG A 222 8.69 -32.09 30.60
C ARG A 222 9.71 -30.96 30.74
N GLY A 223 11.00 -31.29 30.79
CA GLY A 223 12.06 -30.28 30.80
C GLY A 223 12.04 -29.38 29.58
N GLY A 224 11.83 -29.96 28.39
CA GLY A 224 11.64 -29.23 27.13
C GLY A 224 10.44 -28.29 27.15
N SER A 225 9.30 -28.72 27.70
CA SER A 225 8.11 -27.85 27.82
C SER A 225 8.35 -26.67 28.75
N VAL A 226 9.05 -26.89 29.89
CA VAL A 226 9.46 -25.79 30.78
C VAL A 226 10.43 -24.85 30.08
N PHE A 227 11.37 -25.38 29.32
CA PHE A 227 12.29 -24.55 28.51
C PHE A 227 11.56 -23.69 27.48
N ILE A 228 10.59 -24.26 26.75
CA ILE A 228 9.76 -23.50 25.79
C ILE A 228 9.05 -22.36 26.51
N LEU A 229 8.43 -22.63 27.64
CA LEU A 229 7.72 -21.62 28.44
C LEU A 229 8.65 -20.49 28.84
N ILE A 230 9.82 -20.82 29.41
CA ILE A 230 10.82 -19.81 29.83
C ILE A 230 11.35 -19.03 28.60
N ALA A 231 11.65 -19.71 27.51
CA ALA A 231 12.17 -19.06 26.29
C ALA A 231 11.17 -18.08 25.68
N VAL A 232 9.90 -18.47 25.56
CA VAL A 232 8.84 -17.62 25.00
C VAL A 232 8.52 -16.46 25.94
N VAL A 233 8.25 -16.72 27.22
CA VAL A 233 7.92 -15.67 28.20
C VAL A 233 9.12 -14.74 28.43
N GLY A 234 10.32 -15.29 28.53
CA GLY A 234 11.55 -14.51 28.69
C GLY A 234 11.85 -13.63 27.47
N SER A 235 11.62 -14.15 26.26
CA SER A 235 11.76 -13.35 25.03
C SER A 235 10.76 -12.20 24.99
N LEU A 236 9.50 -12.44 25.36
CA LEU A 236 8.47 -11.39 25.42
C LEU A 236 8.81 -10.31 26.46
N ALA A 237 9.31 -10.72 27.64
CA ALA A 237 9.73 -9.78 28.68
C ALA A 237 10.95 -8.94 28.23
N LEU A 238 11.90 -9.56 27.53
CA LEU A 238 13.08 -8.86 26.99
C LEU A 238 12.71 -7.88 25.87
N THR A 239 11.82 -8.26 24.94
CA THR A 239 11.36 -7.35 23.87
C THR A 239 10.60 -6.15 24.43
N ALA A 240 9.87 -6.29 25.51
CA ALA A 240 9.20 -5.18 26.18
C ALA A 240 10.18 -4.17 26.85
N THR A 241 11.39 -4.60 27.16
CA THR A 241 12.38 -3.80 27.90
C THR A 241 13.61 -3.37 27.07
N ALA A 242 13.93 -4.09 25.99
CA ALA A 242 15.16 -3.87 25.22
C ALA A 242 14.95 -2.90 24.06
N ARG A 243 15.39 -1.66 24.25
CA ARG A 243 15.73 -0.76 23.13
C ARG A 243 17.18 -1.06 22.73
N SER A 244 17.42 -2.03 21.85
CA SER A 244 18.78 -2.42 21.49
C SER A 244 19.30 -1.62 20.30
N SER A 245 20.29 -0.75 20.52
CA SER A 245 21.06 -0.06 19.48
C SER A 245 22.11 -0.93 18.72
N PRO A 246 22.60 -2.09 19.21
CA PRO A 246 23.67 -2.83 18.53
C PRO A 246 23.28 -3.48 17.19
N LEU A 247 22.00 -3.73 16.93
CA LEU A 247 21.51 -4.31 15.67
C LEU A 247 21.19 -3.27 14.61
N ALA A 248 21.16 -1.99 14.95
CA ALA A 248 20.82 -0.91 14.01
C ALA A 248 21.80 -0.83 12.83
N GLY A 249 23.12 -0.96 13.08
CA GLY A 249 24.13 -0.92 12.03
C GLY A 249 24.07 -2.10 11.07
N ALA A 250 23.90 -3.33 11.61
CA ALA A 250 23.74 -4.53 10.77
C ALA A 250 22.43 -4.50 9.96
N TRP A 251 21.41 -3.83 10.46
CA TRP A 251 20.13 -3.65 9.77
C TRP A 251 20.25 -2.62 8.64
N GLU A 252 21.02 -1.56 8.82
CA GLU A 252 21.28 -0.58 7.77
C GLU A 252 22.03 -1.18 6.57
N ASP A 253 22.96 -2.09 6.79
CA ASP A 253 23.67 -2.80 5.72
C ASP A 253 22.77 -3.77 4.93
N LEU A 254 21.78 -4.37 5.59
CA LEU A 254 20.81 -5.29 4.97
C LEU A 254 19.64 -4.58 4.30
N LYS A 255 19.31 -3.37 4.73
CA LYS A 255 18.15 -2.58 4.28
C LYS A 255 18.11 -2.38 2.75
N PRO A 256 19.21 -2.02 2.05
CA PRO A 256 19.18 -1.87 0.60
C PRO A 256 18.78 -3.15 -0.14
N TRP A 257 19.39 -4.29 0.23
CA TRP A 257 19.06 -5.58 -0.37
C TRP A 257 17.63 -6.03 -0.09
N LEU A 258 17.14 -5.83 1.14
CA LEU A 258 15.75 -6.14 1.49
C LEU A 258 14.76 -5.28 0.71
N LEU A 259 15.09 -4.01 0.45
CA LEU A 259 14.25 -3.12 -0.35
C LEU A 259 14.20 -3.56 -1.82
N ASP A 260 15.32 -4.00 -2.39
CA ASP A 260 15.37 -4.52 -3.76
C ASP A 260 14.55 -5.81 -3.90
N VAL A 261 14.66 -6.72 -2.93
CA VAL A 261 13.85 -7.95 -2.86
C VAL A 261 12.37 -7.62 -2.67
N SER A 262 12.05 -6.67 -1.78
CA SER A 262 10.67 -6.20 -1.57
C SER A 262 10.07 -5.61 -2.85
N GLY A 263 10.81 -4.77 -3.57
CA GLY A 263 10.36 -4.20 -4.85
C GLY A 263 10.12 -5.27 -5.93
N ALA A 264 10.96 -6.31 -5.97
CA ALA A 264 10.75 -7.44 -6.87
C ALA A 264 9.50 -8.26 -6.51
N ILE A 265 9.24 -8.46 -5.20
CA ILE A 265 8.07 -9.19 -4.70
C ILE A 265 6.78 -8.39 -4.95
N GLN A 266 6.80 -7.07 -4.78
CA GLN A 266 5.65 -6.19 -5.00
C GLN A 266 5.10 -6.22 -6.44
N ARG A 267 5.92 -6.61 -7.43
CA ARG A 267 5.46 -6.84 -8.80
C ARG A 267 4.47 -8.01 -8.91
N PHE A 268 4.60 -9.00 -8.01
CA PHE A 268 3.78 -10.22 -8.02
C PHE A 268 2.70 -10.23 -6.94
N LEU A 269 2.87 -9.44 -5.88
CA LEU A 269 1.92 -9.30 -4.80
C LEU A 269 1.54 -7.83 -4.67
N PRO A 270 0.25 -7.48 -4.67
CA PRO A 270 -0.17 -6.10 -4.42
C PRO A 270 0.30 -5.70 -3.02
N ALA A 271 0.67 -4.43 -2.85
CA ALA A 271 0.76 -3.88 -1.51
C ALA A 271 -0.64 -3.96 -0.90
N GLY A 272 -0.79 -4.72 0.17
CA GLY A 272 -2.06 -4.80 0.89
C GLY A 272 -2.41 -3.43 1.48
N ALA A 273 -3.69 -3.16 1.68
CA ALA A 273 -4.16 -1.93 2.32
C ALA A 273 -3.50 -1.70 3.70
N ASP A 274 -3.08 -2.79 4.35
CA ASP A 274 -2.43 -2.80 5.68
C ASP A 274 -0.91 -3.02 5.62
N SER A 275 -0.27 -2.85 4.45
CA SER A 275 1.19 -3.03 4.33
C SER A 275 1.95 -1.79 4.79
N ARG A 276 3.03 -2.01 5.56
CA ARG A 276 4.00 -0.94 5.84
C ARG A 276 4.83 -0.67 4.60
N GLY A 277 4.86 0.59 4.16
CA GLY A 277 5.94 1.07 3.32
C GLY A 277 7.27 0.91 4.07
N ILE A 278 8.17 0.05 3.58
CA ILE A 278 9.47 -0.15 4.23
C ILE A 278 10.36 1.05 3.90
N GLY A 279 10.27 2.08 4.73
CA GLY A 279 11.32 3.08 4.94
C GLY A 279 11.52 4.20 3.93
N ALA A 280 11.06 4.14 2.69
CA ALA A 280 11.17 5.23 1.72
C ALA A 280 9.86 5.45 0.99
N VAL A 281 9.52 6.70 0.72
CA VAL A 281 8.36 7.01 -0.13
C VAL A 281 8.66 6.52 -1.54
N GLN A 282 7.80 5.65 -2.05
CA GLN A 282 7.82 5.18 -3.43
C GLN A 282 6.50 5.54 -4.11
N PHE A 283 6.59 6.27 -5.19
CA PHE A 283 5.47 6.45 -6.11
C PHE A 283 5.60 5.45 -7.26
N GLY A 284 4.49 4.91 -7.72
CA GLY A 284 4.44 3.88 -8.75
C GLY A 284 3.28 4.12 -9.73
N PRO A 285 3.10 3.25 -10.72
CA PRO A 285 2.00 3.35 -11.69
C PRO A 285 0.63 3.03 -11.08
N ASN A 286 0.61 2.54 -9.86
CA ASN A 286 -0.60 2.23 -9.10
C ASN A 286 -0.51 2.87 -7.71
N ALA A 287 -1.55 3.56 -7.29
CA ALA A 287 -1.73 4.09 -5.96
C ALA A 287 -2.91 3.39 -5.28
N THR A 288 -2.63 2.34 -4.53
CA THR A 288 -3.63 1.70 -3.66
C THR A 288 -3.79 2.56 -2.41
N ILE A 289 -5.01 2.94 -2.08
CA ILE A 289 -5.29 3.68 -0.86
C ILE A 289 -5.22 2.71 0.31
N GLN A 290 -4.29 2.95 1.23
CA GLN A 290 -4.00 2.07 2.37
C GLN A 290 -4.80 2.49 3.61
N ASN A 291 -4.93 1.61 4.60
CA ASN A 291 -5.57 1.95 5.86
C ASN A 291 -4.64 2.65 6.85
N VAL A 292 -3.34 2.67 6.57
CA VAL A 292 -2.34 3.36 7.39
C VAL A 292 -1.36 4.12 6.50
N TRP A 293 -1.17 5.39 6.80
CA TRP A 293 -0.13 6.23 6.22
C TRP A 293 0.98 6.43 7.24
N SER A 294 2.13 5.82 7.00
CA SER A 294 3.30 5.95 7.88
C SER A 294 4.51 6.37 7.06
N THR A 295 5.06 7.52 7.40
CA THR A 295 6.31 8.03 6.84
C THR A 295 7.25 8.39 7.97
N ASP A 296 8.56 8.27 7.72
CA ASP A 296 9.58 8.69 8.66
C ASP A 296 10.00 10.16 8.37
N ASP A 297 10.81 10.74 9.26
CA ASP A 297 11.35 12.09 9.11
C ASP A 297 12.70 12.12 8.34
N ALA A 298 13.04 11.03 7.63
CA ALA A 298 14.28 11.00 6.85
C ALA A 298 14.21 11.95 5.65
N LEU A 299 15.36 12.49 5.27
CA LEU A 299 15.50 13.35 4.10
C LEU A 299 15.21 12.55 2.83
N ALA A 300 14.14 12.91 2.11
CA ALA A 300 13.77 12.30 0.84
C ALA A 300 14.64 12.83 -0.31
N LEU A 301 14.69 14.16 -0.46
CA LEU A 301 15.44 14.85 -1.50
C LEU A 301 15.71 16.30 -1.11
N THR A 302 16.67 16.93 -1.76
CA THR A 302 16.89 18.37 -1.70
C THR A 302 16.69 18.99 -3.07
N ILE A 303 16.10 20.19 -3.08
CA ILE A 303 15.90 20.96 -4.30
C ILE A 303 16.64 22.28 -4.19
N GLN A 304 17.58 22.48 -5.09
CA GLN A 304 18.26 23.77 -5.24
C GLN A 304 17.46 24.63 -6.20
N ARG A 305 16.88 25.69 -5.68
CA ARG A 305 16.09 26.70 -6.41
C ARG A 305 16.93 27.95 -6.69
N THR A 306 16.44 28.79 -7.57
CA THR A 306 17.02 30.13 -7.76
C THR A 306 16.88 30.91 -6.46
N PRO A 307 17.97 31.50 -5.90
CA PRO A 307 17.87 32.33 -4.71
C PRO A 307 16.88 33.48 -4.89
N GLY A 308 16.00 33.67 -3.90
CA GLY A 308 14.93 34.66 -3.95
C GLY A 308 13.58 34.14 -4.50
N ASP A 309 13.53 32.93 -5.01
CA ASP A 309 12.25 32.24 -5.27
C ASP A 309 11.74 31.61 -3.97
N GLU A 310 10.83 32.30 -3.29
CA GLU A 310 10.27 31.89 -1.99
C GLU A 310 8.90 31.21 -2.11
N ARG A 311 8.39 31.00 -3.33
CA ARG A 311 7.05 30.41 -3.55
C ARG A 311 7.00 28.98 -3.03
N PRO A 312 5.95 28.58 -2.29
CA PRO A 312 5.74 27.19 -1.88
C PRO A 312 5.21 26.38 -3.08
N TYR A 313 6.01 25.43 -3.57
CA TYR A 313 5.61 24.55 -4.67
C TYR A 313 5.20 23.17 -4.14
N TYR A 314 4.11 22.63 -4.70
CA TYR A 314 3.85 21.20 -4.66
C TYR A 314 4.77 20.50 -5.67
N TRP A 315 5.52 19.52 -5.19
CA TRP A 315 6.48 18.77 -6.01
C TRP A 315 5.83 17.47 -6.50
N ARG A 316 5.15 17.54 -7.63
CA ARG A 316 4.47 16.39 -8.24
C ARG A 316 5.48 15.36 -8.72
N ALA A 317 5.30 14.09 -8.33
CA ALA A 317 6.04 12.95 -8.86
C ALA A 317 5.21 12.19 -9.91
N VAL A 318 3.91 12.05 -9.69
CA VAL A 318 3.04 11.24 -10.54
C VAL A 318 1.60 11.75 -10.48
N ALA A 319 0.90 11.67 -11.61
CA ALA A 319 -0.54 11.84 -11.69
C ALA A 319 -1.19 10.50 -12.10
N TYR A 320 -2.49 10.38 -11.91
CA TYR A 320 -3.25 9.19 -12.24
C TYR A 320 -4.58 9.58 -12.88
N ASP A 321 -4.93 8.91 -13.94
CA ASP A 321 -6.11 9.19 -14.74
C ASP A 321 -7.26 8.22 -14.49
N ARG A 322 -7.03 7.00 -13.97
CA ARG A 322 -8.04 5.96 -13.84
C ARG A 322 -8.29 5.54 -12.40
N PHE A 323 -9.52 5.71 -11.95
CA PHE A 323 -10.03 5.19 -10.68
C PHE A 323 -10.44 3.72 -10.83
N ASN A 324 -10.17 2.87 -9.81
CA ASN A 324 -10.51 1.45 -9.82
C ASN A 324 -11.32 1.00 -8.59
N LEU A 325 -12.03 1.93 -7.95
CA LEU A 325 -12.82 1.78 -6.72
C LEU A 325 -12.00 1.66 -5.42
N PHE A 326 -10.73 1.21 -5.49
CA PHE A 326 -9.86 1.00 -4.32
C PHE A 326 -8.56 1.82 -4.38
N GLY A 327 -8.38 2.56 -5.45
CA GLY A 327 -7.20 3.38 -5.69
C GLY A 327 -7.15 3.89 -7.12
N TRP A 328 -5.95 4.25 -7.56
CA TRP A 328 -5.71 4.90 -8.84
C TRP A 328 -4.64 4.17 -9.64
N ASN A 329 -4.74 4.20 -10.95
CA ASN A 329 -3.73 3.67 -11.87
C ASN A 329 -3.72 4.47 -13.19
N TRP A 330 -2.80 4.12 -14.08
CA TRP A 330 -2.74 4.68 -15.42
C TRP A 330 -3.61 3.88 -16.39
N SER A 331 -4.31 4.58 -17.28
CA SER A 331 -5.07 3.95 -18.37
C SER A 331 -4.14 3.45 -19.48
N SER A 332 -3.00 4.11 -19.69
CA SER A 332 -2.00 3.81 -20.71
C SER A 332 -0.72 3.23 -20.10
N SER A 333 -0.11 2.27 -20.77
CA SER A 333 1.21 1.72 -20.46
C SER A 333 2.30 2.21 -21.43
N VAL A 334 1.98 3.14 -22.31
CA VAL A 334 2.91 3.64 -23.33
C VAL A 334 4.06 4.39 -22.66
N ARG A 335 5.26 4.06 -23.08
CA ARG A 335 6.51 4.73 -22.71
C ARG A 335 7.06 5.46 -23.94
N ASN A 336 7.46 6.70 -23.76
CA ASN A 336 8.00 7.50 -24.85
C ASN A 336 9.34 8.10 -24.43
N PRO A 337 10.48 7.65 -25.02
CA PRO A 337 11.79 8.16 -24.68
C PRO A 337 11.94 9.62 -25.14
N ARG A 338 12.62 10.41 -24.32
CA ARG A 338 12.97 11.80 -24.54
C ARG A 338 14.47 11.98 -24.29
N PRO A 339 15.25 12.39 -25.31
CA PRO A 339 16.66 12.76 -25.13
C PRO A 339 16.85 13.91 -24.14
N ALA A 340 18.03 13.98 -23.55
CA ALA A 340 18.41 15.06 -22.64
C ALA A 340 18.16 16.44 -23.23
N GLY A 341 17.45 17.30 -22.48
CA GLY A 341 17.16 18.69 -22.84
C GLY A 341 16.02 18.88 -23.86
N GLU A 342 15.41 17.81 -24.36
CA GLU A 342 14.27 17.89 -25.27
C GLU A 342 13.01 18.38 -24.54
N ASP A 343 12.12 19.05 -25.27
CA ASP A 343 10.84 19.53 -24.73
C ASP A 343 9.92 18.33 -24.45
N LEU A 344 9.64 18.11 -23.17
CA LEU A 344 8.79 17.02 -22.68
C LEU A 344 7.32 17.22 -23.04
N LEU A 345 6.89 18.49 -23.24
CA LEU A 345 5.52 18.83 -23.57
C LEU A 345 5.26 18.87 -25.09
N ALA A 346 6.30 18.66 -25.90
CA ALA A 346 6.15 18.67 -27.35
C ALA A 346 5.11 17.62 -27.82
N GLY A 347 4.07 18.08 -28.51
CA GLY A 347 2.98 17.25 -29.00
C GLY A 347 1.87 16.96 -27.97
N THR A 348 1.93 17.54 -26.77
CA THR A 348 0.85 17.51 -25.79
C THR A 348 -0.07 18.73 -25.93
N LEU A 349 -1.26 18.69 -25.34
CA LEU A 349 -2.15 19.86 -25.26
C LEU A 349 -1.54 20.99 -24.41
N ASP A 350 -0.58 20.69 -23.53
CA ASP A 350 0.16 21.66 -22.72
C ASP A 350 1.41 22.24 -23.43
N ALA A 351 1.64 21.90 -24.70
CA ALA A 351 2.81 22.38 -25.46
C ALA A 351 2.82 23.92 -25.58
N GLN A 352 1.65 24.54 -25.73
CA GLN A 352 1.50 25.98 -25.75
C GLN A 352 1.19 26.50 -24.34
N PRO A 353 2.07 27.35 -23.74
CA PRO A 353 1.76 27.87 -22.41
C PRO A 353 0.59 28.86 -22.52
N PRO A 354 -0.36 28.82 -21.55
CA PRO A 354 -1.29 29.92 -21.37
C PRO A 354 -0.54 31.24 -21.11
N GLU A 355 -1.16 32.37 -21.42
CA GLU A 355 -0.63 33.66 -20.96
C GLU A 355 -0.49 33.65 -19.42
N GLY A 356 0.53 34.33 -18.89
CA GLY A 356 0.75 34.41 -17.44
C GLY A 356 1.45 33.20 -16.81
N TRP A 357 2.16 32.40 -17.59
CA TRP A 357 3.05 31.36 -17.09
C TRP A 357 4.52 31.77 -17.21
N THR A 358 5.34 31.33 -16.27
CA THR A 358 6.79 31.56 -16.24
C THR A 358 7.56 30.25 -16.14
N GLU A 359 8.81 30.27 -16.59
CA GLU A 359 9.71 29.13 -16.47
C GLU A 359 10.58 29.26 -15.23
N ILE A 360 10.75 28.14 -14.54
CA ILE A 360 11.68 28.00 -13.41
C ILE A 360 12.65 26.87 -13.69
N VAL A 361 13.87 26.99 -13.12
CA VAL A 361 14.94 25.98 -13.20
C VAL A 361 15.37 25.60 -11.80
N PHE A 362 15.51 24.33 -11.55
CA PHE A 362 15.94 23.83 -10.26
C PHE A 362 16.71 22.51 -10.40
N THR A 363 17.55 22.21 -9.40
CA THR A 363 18.30 20.95 -9.33
C THR A 363 17.72 20.08 -8.23
N VAL A 364 17.36 18.85 -8.58
CA VAL A 364 16.87 17.85 -7.62
C VAL A 364 18.00 16.88 -7.26
N THR A 365 18.24 16.68 -5.99
CA THR A 365 19.21 15.71 -5.46
C THR A 365 18.48 14.70 -4.59
N PRO A 366 18.20 13.48 -5.09
CA PRO A 366 17.61 12.42 -4.30
C PRO A 366 18.56 11.96 -3.17
N SER A 367 18.02 11.80 -1.96
CA SER A 367 18.74 11.27 -0.79
C SER A 367 18.14 9.95 -0.33
N GLY A 368 16.88 9.97 0.15
CA GLY A 368 16.11 8.79 0.52
C GLY A 368 15.01 8.44 -0.48
N TYR A 369 14.72 9.31 -1.42
CA TYR A 369 13.74 9.10 -2.48
C TYR A 369 14.28 8.09 -3.50
N ARG A 370 13.61 6.95 -3.63
CA ARG A 370 14.06 5.82 -4.45
C ARG A 370 13.24 5.59 -5.72
N SER A 371 12.20 6.38 -5.93
CA SER A 371 11.46 6.32 -7.20
C SER A 371 12.32 6.92 -8.32
N SER A 372 12.23 6.35 -9.51
CA SER A 372 12.84 6.90 -10.73
C SER A 372 12.05 8.09 -11.31
N PHE A 373 10.91 8.45 -10.69
CA PHE A 373 10.08 9.55 -11.18
C PHE A 373 10.68 10.90 -10.80
N ALA A 374 10.84 11.76 -11.80
CA ALA A 374 11.26 13.13 -11.58
C ALA A 374 10.17 13.91 -10.83
N VAL A 375 10.58 14.76 -9.88
CA VAL A 375 9.65 15.66 -9.19
C VAL A 375 9.66 17.04 -9.81
N SER A 376 8.48 17.61 -10.02
CA SER A 376 8.31 18.90 -10.70
C SER A 376 7.05 19.61 -10.22
N PRO A 377 7.01 20.92 -10.09
CA PRO A 377 5.74 21.62 -9.99
C PRO A 377 5.03 21.62 -11.35
N LEU A 378 3.74 21.29 -11.36
CA LEU A 378 2.84 21.29 -12.51
C LEU A 378 3.43 20.74 -13.82
N ALA A 379 3.96 21.59 -14.71
CA ALA A 379 4.32 21.25 -16.08
C ALA A 379 5.85 21.14 -16.28
N PRO A 380 6.46 19.93 -16.23
CA PRO A 380 7.88 19.74 -16.53
C PRO A 380 8.15 20.01 -18.02
N LEU A 381 9.17 20.83 -18.33
CA LEU A 381 9.54 21.20 -19.70
C LEU A 381 10.69 20.39 -20.25
N SER A 382 11.77 20.24 -19.49
CA SER A 382 12.94 19.50 -19.92
C SER A 382 13.77 19.04 -18.73
N VAL A 383 14.54 17.99 -18.92
CA VAL A 383 15.50 17.47 -17.95
C VAL A 383 16.87 17.33 -18.62
N ASP A 384 17.95 17.50 -17.85
CA ASP A 384 19.34 17.50 -18.33
C ASP A 384 19.89 16.11 -18.73
N ARG A 385 19.06 15.07 -18.71
CA ARG A 385 19.38 13.70 -19.05
C ARG A 385 18.27 13.02 -19.82
N ASP A 386 18.56 11.84 -20.37
CA ASP A 386 17.55 11.03 -21.05
C ASP A 386 16.44 10.66 -20.06
N ALA A 387 15.21 10.76 -20.52
CA ALA A 387 14.01 10.51 -19.76
C ALA A 387 13.00 9.68 -20.56
N GLU A 388 12.01 9.12 -19.88
CA GLU A 388 10.85 8.48 -20.50
C GLU A 388 9.57 9.14 -19.98
N LEU A 389 8.67 9.49 -20.89
CA LEU A 389 7.30 9.85 -20.53
C LEU A 389 6.51 8.58 -20.30
N LEU A 390 5.85 8.48 -19.15
CA LEU A 390 5.08 7.30 -18.72
C LEU A 390 3.60 7.61 -18.70
N GLY A 391 2.77 6.61 -19.03
CA GLY A 391 1.32 6.76 -19.05
C GLY A 391 0.87 7.68 -20.19
N LEU A 392 1.67 7.80 -21.27
CA LEU A 392 1.34 8.66 -22.41
C LEU A 392 0.10 8.12 -23.12
N GLY A 393 -0.93 8.96 -23.22
CA GLY A 393 -2.15 8.70 -23.98
C GLY A 393 -2.04 9.15 -25.44
N GLU A 394 -3.03 8.78 -26.25
CA GLU A 394 -3.19 9.29 -27.62
C GLU A 394 -3.48 10.80 -27.63
N ASP A 395 -3.98 11.31 -26.52
CA ASP A 395 -4.21 12.73 -26.21
C ASP A 395 -2.92 13.55 -26.02
N GLY A 396 -1.76 12.88 -25.93
CA GLY A 396 -0.47 13.51 -25.68
C GLY A 396 -0.17 13.80 -24.20
N PHE A 397 -1.10 13.56 -23.27
CA PHE A 397 -0.82 13.71 -21.83
C PHE A 397 -0.04 12.51 -21.30
N PHE A 398 0.83 12.77 -20.31
CA PHE A 398 1.60 11.76 -19.60
C PHE A 398 1.43 11.95 -18.09
N GLU A 399 1.61 10.86 -17.35
CA GLU A 399 1.33 10.83 -15.92
C GLU A 399 2.59 10.97 -15.06
N ALA A 400 3.76 10.55 -15.57
CA ALA A 400 5.04 10.72 -14.91
C ALA A 400 6.18 10.87 -15.91
N VAL A 401 7.28 11.46 -15.44
CA VAL A 401 8.56 11.51 -16.16
C VAL A 401 9.54 10.61 -15.41
N GLU A 402 10.00 9.53 -16.05
CA GLU A 402 11.01 8.65 -15.47
C GLU A 402 12.39 9.14 -15.90
N VAL A 403 13.30 9.28 -14.94
CA VAL A 403 14.70 9.63 -15.17
C VAL A 403 15.60 8.52 -14.68
N ALA A 404 16.76 8.34 -15.29
CA ALA A 404 17.72 7.35 -14.86
C ALA A 404 18.04 7.53 -13.36
N SER A 405 17.93 6.45 -12.59
CA SER A 405 18.17 6.45 -11.16
C SER A 405 19.63 6.81 -10.84
N GLY A 406 19.80 7.66 -9.84
CA GLY A 406 21.10 8.04 -9.28
C GLY A 406 21.59 9.42 -9.70
N GLY A 407 22.10 10.15 -8.72
CA GLY A 407 22.66 11.50 -8.86
C GLY A 407 21.63 12.62 -9.03
N SER A 408 22.12 13.85 -8.91
CA SER A 408 21.31 15.07 -9.09
C SER A 408 20.97 15.27 -10.57
N TYR A 409 19.80 15.85 -10.83
CA TYR A 409 19.37 16.24 -12.17
C TYR A 409 18.82 17.67 -12.18
N ILE A 410 18.95 18.37 -13.32
CA ILE A 410 18.41 19.71 -13.52
C ILE A 410 17.12 19.59 -14.32
N LEU A 411 16.05 20.21 -13.82
CA LEU A 411 14.75 20.24 -14.45
C LEU A 411 14.28 21.69 -14.66
N ARG A 412 13.68 21.94 -15.83
CA ARG A 412 12.94 23.15 -16.13
C ARG A 412 11.46 22.84 -16.10
N ALA A 413 10.68 23.71 -15.48
CA ALA A 413 9.23 23.57 -15.42
C ALA A 413 8.56 24.91 -15.69
N ARG A 414 7.29 24.84 -16.11
CA ARG A 414 6.39 26.01 -16.18
C ARG A 414 5.47 26.03 -14.98
N VAL A 415 5.29 27.22 -14.45
CA VAL A 415 4.36 27.47 -13.34
C VAL A 415 3.54 28.73 -13.62
N PRO A 416 2.28 28.82 -13.18
CA PRO A 416 1.48 30.01 -13.35
C PRO A 416 2.03 31.16 -12.52
N ILE A 417 1.96 32.37 -13.04
CA ILE A 417 2.14 33.60 -12.25
C ILE A 417 0.83 33.85 -11.52
N LEU A 418 0.88 34.04 -10.20
CA LEU A 418 -0.30 34.29 -9.39
C LEU A 418 -0.52 35.79 -9.26
N GLY A 419 -1.80 36.23 -9.35
CA GLY A 419 -2.18 37.64 -9.21
C GLY A 419 -2.49 38.32 -10.54
N ASP A 420 -3.04 39.50 -10.46
CA ASP A 420 -3.47 40.35 -11.59
C ASP A 420 -2.45 41.43 -11.96
N ASP A 421 -1.30 41.47 -11.30
CA ASP A 421 -0.22 42.41 -11.64
C ASP A 421 0.45 42.10 -12.99
N THR A 422 0.22 40.90 -13.52
CA THR A 422 0.75 40.44 -14.80
C THR A 422 -0.39 40.02 -15.73
N PRO A 423 -0.38 40.41 -17.01
CA PRO A 423 -1.36 39.94 -18.01
C PRO A 423 -1.39 38.39 -18.03
N GLY A 424 -2.59 37.82 -17.95
CA GLY A 424 -2.78 36.36 -17.88
C GLY A 424 -2.47 35.70 -16.55
N GLY A 425 -2.13 36.47 -15.52
CA GLY A 425 -1.89 35.93 -14.17
C GLY A 425 -3.11 35.23 -13.58
N LEU A 426 -2.86 34.14 -12.89
CA LEU A 426 -3.91 33.26 -12.37
C LEU A 426 -4.52 33.81 -11.08
N THR A 427 -5.85 34.00 -11.10
CA THR A 427 -6.63 34.45 -9.95
C THR A 427 -7.91 33.63 -9.84
N GLU A 428 -8.58 33.66 -8.67
CA GLU A 428 -9.88 33.02 -8.48
C GLU A 428 -10.92 33.51 -9.50
N ASN A 429 -10.94 34.83 -9.76
CA ASN A 429 -11.91 35.42 -10.69
C ASN A 429 -11.67 34.98 -12.15
N VAL A 430 -10.43 34.80 -12.55
CA VAL A 430 -10.08 34.26 -13.87
C VAL A 430 -10.62 32.84 -14.02
N LEU A 431 -10.44 31.99 -13.00
CA LEU A 431 -10.92 30.60 -13.04
C LEU A 431 -12.46 30.50 -13.00
N ARG A 432 -13.15 31.42 -12.31
CA ARG A 432 -14.64 31.44 -12.29
C ARG A 432 -15.25 31.67 -13.66
N VAL A 433 -14.55 32.34 -14.55
CA VAL A 433 -15.05 32.65 -15.90
C VAL A 433 -14.43 31.76 -16.99
N ALA A 434 -13.59 30.81 -16.64
CA ALA A 434 -12.93 29.90 -17.59
C ALA A 434 -13.92 29.02 -18.38
N GLY A 435 -15.13 28.81 -17.87
CA GLY A 435 -16.17 28.01 -18.52
C GLY A 435 -15.98 26.50 -18.41
N THR A 436 -16.73 25.77 -19.25
CA THR A 436 -16.78 24.30 -19.27
C THR A 436 -16.56 23.70 -20.67
N GLU A 437 -15.99 24.47 -21.59
CA GLU A 437 -15.68 23.99 -22.92
C GLU A 437 -14.37 23.17 -22.92
N TYR A 438 -14.45 21.93 -22.46
CA TYR A 438 -13.32 21.04 -22.37
C TYR A 438 -13.00 20.38 -23.72
N PRO A 439 -11.71 20.19 -24.08
CA PRO A 439 -11.32 19.33 -25.20
C PRO A 439 -11.85 17.89 -25.01
N GLN A 440 -12.21 17.22 -26.13
CA GLN A 440 -12.80 15.88 -26.05
C GLN A 440 -11.83 14.88 -25.39
N GLU A 441 -10.55 15.02 -25.67
CA GLU A 441 -9.49 14.19 -25.11
C GLU A 441 -9.41 14.30 -23.57
N ILE A 442 -9.67 15.50 -23.04
CA ILE A 442 -9.75 15.73 -21.59
C ILE A 442 -11.00 15.08 -21.00
N ILE A 443 -12.14 15.19 -21.68
CA ILE A 443 -13.40 14.57 -21.26
C ILE A 443 -13.24 13.06 -21.21
N ASP A 444 -12.76 12.45 -22.28
CA ASP A 444 -12.67 10.98 -22.41
C ASP A 444 -11.76 10.34 -21.36
N ARG A 445 -10.73 11.04 -20.91
CA ARG A 445 -9.74 10.51 -19.99
C ARG A 445 -9.99 10.89 -18.53
N TYR A 446 -10.39 12.14 -18.27
CA TYR A 446 -10.40 12.68 -16.91
C TYR A 446 -11.81 12.92 -16.35
N LEU A 447 -12.88 12.49 -17.06
CA LEU A 447 -14.22 12.30 -16.51
C LEU A 447 -14.59 10.83 -16.31
N ASP A 448 -13.78 9.88 -16.82
CA ASP A 448 -14.08 8.45 -16.71
C ASP A 448 -14.15 8.00 -15.23
N LEU A 449 -15.28 7.37 -14.89
CA LEU A 449 -15.53 6.77 -13.59
C LEU A 449 -16.18 5.39 -13.79
N PRO A 450 -15.66 4.34 -13.15
CA PRO A 450 -16.31 3.03 -13.17
C PRO A 450 -17.68 3.08 -12.48
N GLU A 451 -18.57 2.19 -12.89
CA GLU A 451 -19.88 2.03 -12.25
C GLU A 451 -19.72 1.78 -10.74
N GLY A 452 -20.54 2.46 -9.94
CA GLY A 452 -20.48 2.36 -8.48
C GLY A 452 -19.40 3.24 -7.81
N SER A 453 -18.72 4.13 -8.53
CA SER A 453 -17.74 5.06 -7.95
C SER A 453 -18.35 6.01 -6.93
N VAL A 454 -19.57 6.49 -7.17
CA VAL A 454 -20.29 7.43 -6.31
C VAL A 454 -21.49 6.74 -5.70
N GLY A 455 -21.43 6.47 -4.42
CA GLY A 455 -22.54 5.95 -3.63
C GLY A 455 -23.37 7.06 -2.98
N PRO A 456 -24.33 6.71 -2.13
CA PRO A 456 -25.26 7.66 -1.53
C PRO A 456 -24.58 8.68 -0.60
N GLU A 457 -23.54 8.28 0.16
CA GLU A 457 -22.87 9.21 1.08
C GLU A 457 -21.96 10.19 0.33
N ALA A 458 -21.25 9.73 -0.69
CA ALA A 458 -20.43 10.59 -1.55
C ALA A 458 -21.31 11.61 -2.32
N ARG A 459 -22.46 11.17 -2.84
CA ARG A 459 -23.44 12.05 -3.49
C ARG A 459 -24.01 13.08 -2.53
N LYS A 460 -24.33 12.68 -1.30
CA LYS A 460 -24.81 13.60 -0.26
C LYS A 460 -23.80 14.71 0.03
N VAL A 461 -22.50 14.39 0.12
CA VAL A 461 -21.44 15.40 0.31
C VAL A 461 -21.43 16.38 -0.86
N LEU A 462 -21.54 15.91 -2.10
CA LEU A 462 -21.59 16.78 -3.27
C LEU A 462 -22.82 17.70 -3.22
N ASP A 463 -24.00 17.16 -2.95
CA ASP A 463 -25.26 17.94 -2.86
C ASP A 463 -25.19 19.00 -1.76
N GLU A 464 -24.61 18.68 -0.59
CA GLU A 464 -24.38 19.63 0.51
C GLU A 464 -23.47 20.79 0.07
N VAL A 465 -22.39 20.48 -0.67
CA VAL A 465 -21.47 21.49 -1.21
C VAL A 465 -22.18 22.36 -2.23
N LEU A 466 -22.87 21.77 -3.22
CA LEU A 466 -23.58 22.50 -4.27
C LEU A 466 -24.65 23.45 -3.69
N ALA A 467 -25.33 23.05 -2.60
CA ALA A 467 -26.28 23.90 -1.91
C ALA A 467 -25.62 25.06 -1.14
N SER A 468 -24.33 24.99 -0.83
CA SER A 468 -23.59 25.98 -0.02
C SER A 468 -22.81 27.01 -0.84
N ILE A 469 -22.57 26.76 -2.11
CA ILE A 469 -21.76 27.62 -2.98
C ILE A 469 -22.61 28.64 -3.76
N PRO A 470 -22.04 29.80 -4.15
CA PRO A 470 -22.79 30.85 -4.84
C PRO A 470 -23.10 30.53 -6.30
N SER A 471 -22.34 29.65 -6.92
CA SER A 471 -22.44 29.26 -8.33
C SER A 471 -21.87 27.86 -8.53
N ASP A 472 -22.37 27.15 -9.52
CA ASP A 472 -21.94 25.81 -9.91
C ASP A 472 -20.80 25.81 -10.95
N ASN A 473 -20.12 26.96 -11.14
CA ASN A 473 -18.94 26.98 -11.99
C ASN A 473 -17.80 26.09 -11.42
N PRO A 474 -16.91 25.56 -12.28
CA PRO A 474 -15.91 24.60 -11.87
C PRO A 474 -15.02 25.03 -10.71
N TYR A 475 -14.69 26.34 -10.64
CA TYR A 475 -13.85 26.86 -9.57
C TYR A 475 -14.57 26.89 -8.22
N ASP A 476 -15.81 27.40 -8.18
CA ASP A 476 -16.58 27.49 -6.95
C ASP A 476 -16.97 26.10 -6.41
N VAL A 477 -17.22 25.12 -7.30
CA VAL A 477 -17.42 23.71 -6.91
C VAL A 477 -16.13 23.13 -6.29
N ALA A 478 -14.98 23.24 -6.95
CA ALA A 478 -13.71 22.76 -6.44
C ALA A 478 -13.36 23.42 -5.09
N LYS A 479 -13.50 24.74 -4.99
CA LYS A 479 -13.25 25.50 -3.75
C LYS A 479 -14.25 25.14 -2.65
N GLY A 480 -15.51 24.85 -3.02
CA GLY A 480 -16.55 24.38 -2.11
C GLY A 480 -16.20 23.05 -1.49
N LEU A 481 -15.76 22.08 -2.31
CA LEU A 481 -15.27 20.77 -1.84
C LEU A 481 -14.06 20.91 -0.90
N VAL A 482 -13.07 21.74 -1.26
CA VAL A 482 -11.92 22.02 -0.39
C VAL A 482 -12.39 22.55 0.97
N ARG A 483 -13.30 23.52 1.00
CA ARG A 483 -13.84 24.10 2.26
C ARG A 483 -14.58 23.06 3.10
N GLU A 484 -15.40 22.23 2.48
CA GLU A 484 -16.13 21.17 3.18
C GLU A 484 -15.16 20.17 3.80
N PHE A 485 -14.18 19.69 3.06
CA PHE A 485 -13.21 18.71 3.54
C PHE A 485 -12.25 19.27 4.60
N GLN A 486 -11.97 20.56 4.58
CA GLN A 486 -11.18 21.24 5.61
C GLN A 486 -12.02 21.67 6.83
N SER A 487 -13.34 21.45 6.80
CA SER A 487 -14.20 21.71 7.94
C SER A 487 -14.01 20.69 9.07
N SER A 488 -14.58 20.97 10.23
CA SER A 488 -14.58 20.03 11.36
C SER A 488 -15.43 18.78 11.13
N ALA A 489 -16.15 18.69 10.00
CA ALA A 489 -16.91 17.51 9.63
C ALA A 489 -16.03 16.32 9.22
N PHE A 490 -14.81 16.59 8.75
CA PHE A 490 -13.85 15.58 8.34
C PHE A 490 -12.64 15.57 9.28
N VAL A 491 -12.20 14.38 9.66
CA VAL A 491 -11.09 14.17 10.60
C VAL A 491 -9.88 13.63 9.86
N TYR A 492 -8.75 14.33 9.98
CA TYR A 492 -7.49 13.82 9.44
C TYR A 492 -6.91 12.75 10.38
N ASP A 493 -6.84 11.52 9.90
CA ASP A 493 -6.28 10.40 10.63
C ASP A 493 -5.44 9.53 9.69
N THR A 494 -4.20 9.31 10.08
CA THR A 494 -3.25 8.46 9.32
C THR A 494 -3.43 6.96 9.60
N ASN A 495 -4.32 6.59 10.51
CA ASN A 495 -4.61 5.21 10.87
C ASN A 495 -6.13 4.96 10.91
N VAL A 496 -6.65 4.40 9.83
CA VAL A 496 -8.08 4.07 9.68
C VAL A 496 -8.34 2.55 9.68
N LEU A 497 -7.46 1.77 10.32
CA LEU A 497 -7.62 0.32 10.43
C LEU A 497 -8.92 -0.11 11.10
N ASP A 498 -9.41 0.69 12.04
CA ASP A 498 -10.63 0.40 12.80
C ASP A 498 -11.91 0.86 12.06
N VAL A 499 -11.79 1.46 10.88
CA VAL A 499 -12.94 1.88 10.05
C VAL A 499 -13.41 0.69 9.21
N ASP A 500 -14.56 0.13 9.58
CA ASP A 500 -15.20 -0.95 8.81
C ASP A 500 -15.99 -0.37 7.63
N CYS A 501 -15.40 -0.42 6.46
CA CYS A 501 -16.03 0.07 5.23
C CYS A 501 -17.14 -0.85 4.68
N GLY A 502 -17.23 -2.10 5.11
CA GLY A 502 -18.10 -3.10 4.50
C GLY A 502 -17.79 -3.23 2.99
N ASP A 503 -18.85 -3.27 2.16
CA ASP A 503 -18.72 -3.38 0.69
C ASP A 503 -18.50 -2.04 -0.03
N ARG A 504 -18.28 -0.94 0.71
CA ARG A 504 -18.09 0.39 0.10
C ARG A 504 -16.75 0.48 -0.61
N ASN A 505 -16.73 1.17 -1.75
CA ASN A 505 -15.47 1.60 -2.36
C ASN A 505 -14.78 2.66 -1.49
N VAL A 506 -13.51 3.00 -1.79
CA VAL A 506 -12.72 3.90 -0.94
C VAL A 506 -13.31 5.33 -0.85
N ALA A 507 -13.88 5.85 -1.92
CA ALA A 507 -14.49 7.18 -1.92
C ALA A 507 -15.78 7.21 -1.09
N GLU A 508 -16.65 6.22 -1.26
CA GLU A 508 -17.89 6.08 -0.49
C GLU A 508 -17.62 5.79 1.00
N CYS A 509 -16.60 4.97 1.29
CA CYS A 509 -16.19 4.71 2.66
C CYS A 509 -15.72 5.99 3.36
N PHE A 510 -14.88 6.78 2.70
CA PHE A 510 -14.40 8.03 3.26
C PHE A 510 -15.53 9.07 3.41
N ALA A 511 -16.44 9.16 2.46
CA ALA A 511 -17.62 10.03 2.58
C ALA A 511 -18.50 9.65 3.78
N TRP A 512 -18.66 8.34 4.04
CA TRP A 512 -19.44 7.81 5.16
C TRP A 512 -18.73 8.00 6.51
N SER A 513 -17.46 7.59 6.61
CA SER A 513 -16.70 7.63 7.87
C SER A 513 -16.23 9.02 8.24
N ARG A 514 -15.99 9.87 7.24
CA ARG A 514 -15.39 11.21 7.34
C ARG A 514 -14.03 11.21 8.07
N GLN A 515 -13.34 10.07 8.05
CA GLN A 515 -12.05 9.86 8.71
C GLN A 515 -11.04 9.27 7.73
N GLY A 516 -9.89 9.94 7.56
CA GLY A 516 -8.87 9.52 6.61
C GLY A 516 -7.71 10.51 6.50
N TYR A 517 -6.80 10.24 5.58
CA TYR A 517 -5.62 11.07 5.31
C TYR A 517 -5.59 11.53 3.84
N CYS A 518 -4.58 12.31 3.45
CA CYS A 518 -4.51 13.02 2.17
C CYS A 518 -5.00 12.21 0.94
N GLN A 519 -4.67 10.92 0.85
CA GLN A 519 -5.12 10.10 -0.29
C GLN A 519 -6.64 9.89 -0.31
N HIS A 520 -7.28 9.74 0.84
CA HIS A 520 -8.74 9.61 0.94
C HIS A 520 -9.42 10.92 0.52
N TYR A 521 -8.92 12.05 1.03
CA TYR A 521 -9.42 13.38 0.70
C TYR A 521 -9.31 13.67 -0.80
N ALA A 522 -8.11 13.46 -1.37
CA ALA A 522 -7.87 13.69 -2.79
C ALA A 522 -8.69 12.73 -3.67
N THR A 523 -8.87 11.48 -3.26
CA THR A 523 -9.68 10.51 -3.99
C THR A 523 -11.15 10.93 -4.04
N LEU A 524 -11.75 11.23 -2.89
CA LEU A 524 -13.15 11.64 -2.86
C LEU A 524 -13.37 12.92 -3.67
N MET A 525 -12.49 13.92 -3.51
CA MET A 525 -12.60 15.15 -4.29
C MET A 525 -12.50 14.91 -5.80
N THR A 526 -11.53 14.09 -6.25
CA THR A 526 -11.39 13.80 -7.68
C THR A 526 -12.62 13.09 -8.24
N VAL A 527 -13.16 12.12 -7.50
CA VAL A 527 -14.38 11.38 -7.88
C VAL A 527 -15.59 12.32 -7.96
N LEU A 528 -15.77 13.22 -6.98
CA LEU A 528 -16.90 14.15 -6.96
C LEU A 528 -16.80 15.22 -8.05
N LEU A 529 -15.61 15.73 -8.36
CA LEU A 529 -15.40 16.66 -9.48
C LEU A 529 -15.76 15.99 -10.81
N ARG A 530 -15.29 14.75 -11.04
CA ARG A 530 -15.61 13.98 -12.26
C ARG A 530 -17.11 13.70 -12.38
N GLU A 531 -17.75 13.32 -11.29
CA GLU A 531 -19.22 13.09 -11.24
C GLU A 531 -19.99 14.37 -11.60
N HIS A 532 -19.48 15.53 -11.21
CA HIS A 532 -20.07 16.83 -11.54
C HIS A 532 -19.70 17.34 -12.94
N GLY A 533 -18.92 16.57 -13.72
CA GLY A 533 -18.51 16.95 -15.07
C GLY A 533 -17.30 17.88 -15.13
N ILE A 534 -16.49 17.94 -14.07
CA ILE A 534 -15.24 18.71 -14.00
C ILE A 534 -14.06 17.76 -14.16
N PRO A 535 -13.29 17.82 -15.26
CA PRO A 535 -12.14 16.95 -15.46
C PRO A 535 -11.10 17.14 -14.36
N ALA A 536 -10.76 16.05 -13.68
CA ALA A 536 -9.83 16.08 -12.55
C ALA A 536 -8.96 14.84 -12.52
N ARG A 537 -7.76 14.95 -11.94
CA ARG A 537 -6.83 13.83 -11.73
C ARG A 537 -6.29 13.79 -10.31
N PHE A 538 -6.05 12.58 -9.83
CA PHE A 538 -5.41 12.32 -8.55
C PHE A 538 -3.90 12.44 -8.72
N VAL A 539 -3.23 13.12 -7.80
CA VAL A 539 -1.80 13.41 -7.89
C VAL A 539 -1.08 13.03 -6.61
N GLN A 540 0.12 12.50 -6.74
CA GLN A 540 1.03 12.23 -5.63
C GLN A 540 2.39 12.88 -5.83
N GLY A 541 3.00 13.28 -4.72
CA GLY A 541 4.31 13.91 -4.69
C GLY A 541 4.65 14.37 -3.29
N PHE A 542 5.19 15.57 -3.17
CA PHE A 542 5.57 16.14 -1.89
C PHE A 542 5.01 17.55 -1.71
N LEU A 543 4.68 17.86 -0.47
CA LEU A 543 4.42 19.23 0.00
C LEU A 543 5.68 20.10 -0.09
N PRO A 544 5.51 21.44 -0.08
CA PRO A 544 6.64 22.34 0.11
C PRO A 544 7.47 21.95 1.32
N GLY A 545 8.79 21.90 1.14
CA GLY A 545 9.74 21.54 2.18
C GLY A 545 10.20 22.73 3.03
N SER A 546 11.27 22.52 3.78
CA SER A 546 11.93 23.58 4.54
C SER A 546 12.92 24.32 3.64
N LEU A 547 12.57 25.54 3.23
CA LEU A 547 13.37 26.37 2.33
C LEU A 547 14.33 27.27 3.13
N ASP A 548 15.64 27.14 2.88
CA ASP A 548 16.62 28.15 3.26
C ASP A 548 16.60 29.27 2.20
N LYS A 549 16.02 30.40 2.56
CA LYS A 549 15.85 31.56 1.66
C LYS A 549 17.17 32.19 1.19
N LEU A 550 18.25 32.00 1.96
CA LEU A 550 19.56 32.58 1.62
C LEU A 550 20.27 31.74 0.56
N THR A 551 20.24 30.44 0.70
CA THR A 551 20.90 29.51 -0.23
C THR A 551 20.00 29.02 -1.35
N GLY A 552 18.68 29.11 -1.19
CA GLY A 552 17.69 28.55 -2.10
C GLY A 552 17.59 27.02 -2.02
N VAL A 553 18.15 26.41 -0.98
CA VAL A 553 18.05 24.94 -0.75
C VAL A 553 16.76 24.65 -0.01
N GLU A 554 15.94 23.79 -0.59
CA GLU A 554 14.72 23.26 0.01
C GLU A 554 14.91 21.79 0.39
N GLU A 555 14.77 21.48 1.68
CA GLU A 555 14.83 20.11 2.20
C GLU A 555 13.43 19.50 2.25
N ILE A 556 13.25 18.40 1.56
CA ILE A 556 12.00 17.65 1.54
C ILE A 556 12.20 16.31 2.24
N ARG A 557 11.35 16.02 3.23
CA ARG A 557 11.39 14.82 4.05
C ARG A 557 10.30 13.84 3.66
N ASN A 558 10.45 12.56 3.99
CA ASN A 558 9.46 11.53 3.68
C ASN A 558 8.08 11.86 4.25
N GLN A 559 8.01 12.47 5.43
CA GLN A 559 6.73 12.93 6.01
C GLN A 559 6.01 14.01 5.19
N GLY A 560 6.71 14.67 4.26
CA GLY A 560 6.13 15.61 3.29
C GLY A 560 5.47 14.93 2.09
N ALA A 561 5.50 13.60 1.99
CA ALA A 561 4.79 12.88 0.95
C ALA A 561 3.28 13.12 1.06
N HIS A 562 2.64 13.44 -0.06
CA HIS A 562 1.28 13.96 -0.07
C HIS A 562 0.51 13.58 -1.32
N ALA A 563 -0.83 13.71 -1.24
CA ALA A 563 -1.72 13.57 -2.37
C ALA A 563 -2.68 14.76 -2.44
N TRP A 564 -2.93 15.23 -3.67
CA TRP A 564 -3.85 16.33 -3.94
C TRP A 564 -4.58 16.11 -5.27
N VAL A 565 -5.36 17.09 -5.69
CA VAL A 565 -6.16 17.04 -6.92
C VAL A 565 -5.69 18.12 -7.88
N GLU A 566 -5.62 17.80 -9.17
CA GLU A 566 -5.51 18.79 -10.23
C GLU A 566 -6.80 18.75 -11.06
N ALA A 567 -7.44 19.91 -11.24
CA ALA A 567 -8.61 20.07 -12.07
C ALA A 567 -8.25 20.88 -13.33
N TRP A 568 -8.86 20.54 -14.46
CA TRP A 568 -8.61 21.22 -15.73
C TRP A 568 -9.52 22.42 -15.93
N PHE A 569 -8.92 23.56 -16.31
CA PHE A 569 -9.65 24.77 -16.65
C PHE A 569 -9.37 25.18 -18.08
N PRO A 570 -10.40 25.39 -18.94
CA PRO A 570 -10.21 25.83 -20.32
C PRO A 570 -9.36 27.10 -20.40
N GLY A 571 -8.34 27.08 -21.25
CA GLY A 571 -7.40 28.20 -21.42
C GLY A 571 -6.34 28.36 -20.32
N HIS A 572 -6.43 27.62 -19.23
CA HIS A 572 -5.50 27.70 -18.08
C HIS A 572 -4.80 26.38 -17.75
N GLY A 573 -5.29 25.25 -18.29
CA GLY A 573 -4.72 23.92 -18.02
C GLY A 573 -5.01 23.40 -16.60
N TRP A 574 -4.08 22.62 -16.05
CA TRP A 574 -4.20 22.00 -14.74
C TRP A 574 -3.98 22.97 -13.59
N VAL A 575 -4.89 23.02 -12.64
CA VAL A 575 -4.82 23.83 -11.42
C VAL A 575 -4.93 22.92 -10.21
N SER A 576 -4.00 23.07 -9.25
CA SER A 576 -3.92 22.25 -8.05
C SER A 576 -4.91 22.70 -6.97
N PHE A 577 -5.58 21.74 -6.35
CA PHE A 577 -6.45 21.91 -5.19
C PHE A 577 -6.08 20.89 -4.12
N ASP A 578 -5.85 21.34 -2.90
CA ASP A 578 -5.58 20.47 -1.77
C ASP A 578 -6.79 20.41 -0.83
N PRO A 579 -7.54 19.31 -0.84
CA PRO A 579 -8.70 19.15 0.04
C PRO A 579 -8.33 18.78 1.47
N THR A 580 -7.05 18.50 1.76
CA THR A 580 -6.64 17.93 3.04
C THR A 580 -6.88 18.91 4.18
N GLY A 581 -7.60 18.46 5.21
CA GLY A 581 -7.81 19.20 6.45
C GLY A 581 -6.62 19.06 7.42
N GLY A 582 -6.69 19.77 8.55
CA GLY A 582 -5.64 19.75 9.57
C GLY A 582 -4.53 20.78 9.32
N ASN A 583 -3.44 20.72 10.10
CA ASN A 583 -2.31 21.65 9.98
C ASN A 583 -1.29 21.20 8.92
N VAL A 584 -1.77 20.83 7.74
CA VAL A 584 -0.90 20.45 6.63
C VAL A 584 -0.41 21.73 5.93
N ALA A 585 0.88 21.84 5.64
CA ALA A 585 1.43 22.97 4.91
C ALA A 585 0.83 22.99 3.49
N GLN A 586 0.12 24.06 3.16
CA GLN A 586 -0.55 24.21 1.87
C GLN A 586 0.27 25.11 0.94
N ALA A 587 0.08 24.92 -0.37
CA ALA A 587 0.57 25.84 -1.37
C ALA A 587 -0.07 27.23 -1.19
N GLU A 588 0.58 28.24 -1.78
CA GLU A 588 0.07 29.60 -1.76
C GLU A 588 -1.36 29.64 -2.33
N PRO A 589 -2.35 30.18 -1.58
CA PRO A 589 -3.71 30.29 -2.08
C PRO A 589 -3.77 31.24 -3.28
N LEU A 590 -4.65 30.94 -4.22
CA LEU A 590 -4.90 31.82 -5.36
C LEU A 590 -5.43 33.17 -4.86
N PRO A 591 -4.85 34.31 -5.28
CA PRO A 591 -5.38 35.61 -4.95
C PRO A 591 -6.74 35.82 -5.62
N SER A 592 -7.65 36.56 -4.94
CA SER A 592 -9.01 36.77 -5.45
C SER A 592 -9.06 37.51 -6.79
N GLY A 593 -8.10 38.39 -7.05
CA GLY A 593 -8.00 39.16 -8.27
C GLY A 593 -9.04 40.27 -8.38
N GLN A 594 -8.90 41.13 -9.39
CA GLN A 594 -9.90 42.14 -9.77
C GLN A 594 -11.14 41.44 -10.35
N PRO A 595 -12.36 41.93 -10.10
CA PRO A 595 -13.56 41.41 -10.75
C PRO A 595 -13.42 41.49 -12.26
N VAL A 596 -13.38 40.38 -12.97
CA VAL A 596 -13.45 40.34 -14.41
C VAL A 596 -14.86 40.82 -14.80
N ALA A 597 -14.95 41.94 -15.52
CA ALA A 597 -16.23 42.47 -15.93
C ALA A 597 -16.94 41.45 -16.84
N SER A 598 -18.02 40.85 -16.34
CA SER A 598 -18.98 40.16 -17.19
C SER A 598 -19.50 41.15 -18.24
N PRO A 599 -19.73 40.76 -19.51
CA PRO A 599 -20.31 41.65 -20.50
C PRO A 599 -21.65 42.15 -19.97
N THR A 600 -21.69 43.45 -19.76
CA THR A 600 -22.77 44.17 -19.09
C THR A 600 -24.05 44.10 -19.92
N VAL A 601 -25.10 43.51 -19.32
CA VAL A 601 -26.46 44.00 -19.57
C VAL A 601 -26.80 44.94 -18.41
N ASN A 602 -26.81 46.22 -18.73
CA ASN A 602 -27.16 47.31 -17.82
C ASN A 602 -28.65 47.27 -17.50
N PRO A 603 -29.12 47.48 -16.26
CA PRO A 603 -29.54 48.83 -15.88
C PRO A 603 -29.32 49.19 -14.40
N SER A 604 -28.77 50.40 -14.26
CA SER A 604 -29.12 51.49 -13.31
C SER A 604 -29.36 51.27 -11.85
N ALA A 605 -28.54 51.98 -11.07
CA ALA A 605 -28.83 52.77 -9.87
C ALA A 605 -29.00 51.99 -8.53
N SER A 606 -28.48 52.38 -7.41
CA SER A 606 -28.12 53.66 -6.85
C SER A 606 -27.78 53.45 -5.35
N PHE A 607 -26.69 54.09 -4.93
CA PHE A 607 -26.44 54.68 -3.60
C PHE A 607 -26.51 53.90 -2.28
N GLY A 608 -25.38 53.96 -1.53
CA GLY A 608 -25.33 54.52 -0.17
C GLY A 608 -24.23 53.94 0.69
N PRO A 609 -23.43 54.76 1.38
CA PRO A 609 -22.20 54.35 2.05
C PRO A 609 -22.35 54.19 3.58
N ARG A 610 -21.26 53.69 4.19
CA ARG A 610 -20.88 53.68 5.63
C ARG A 610 -20.99 52.32 6.31
N ALA A 611 -20.10 51.96 7.22
CA ALA A 611 -19.09 52.64 8.00
C ALA A 611 -18.03 51.65 8.44
N SER A 612 -16.80 52.15 8.63
CA SER A 612 -15.71 51.56 9.37
C SER A 612 -16.10 51.28 10.83
N ASP A 613 -15.63 50.16 11.35
CA ASP A 613 -15.29 50.07 12.77
C ASP A 613 -14.07 49.15 12.96
N ASP A 614 -13.03 49.81 13.43
CA ASP A 614 -11.83 49.22 13.99
C ASP A 614 -12.13 48.49 15.29
N GLN A 615 -11.69 47.25 15.44
CA GLN A 615 -11.38 46.73 16.77
C GLN A 615 -10.18 45.76 16.69
N GLU A 616 -9.06 46.27 17.16
CA GLU A 616 -7.91 45.51 17.63
C GLU A 616 -8.32 44.53 18.74
N GLY A 617 -7.92 43.28 18.62
CA GLY A 617 -7.96 42.28 19.67
C GLY A 617 -6.61 41.53 19.75
N PRO A 618 -6.15 41.14 20.94
CA PRO A 618 -4.75 41.01 21.26
C PRO A 618 -4.09 39.71 20.81
N ASP A 619 -2.83 39.85 20.43
CA ASP A 619 -1.79 38.83 20.21
C ASP A 619 -1.67 37.85 21.39
N PRO A 620 -1.73 36.52 21.19
CA PRO A 620 -1.17 35.56 22.12
C PRO A 620 0.01 34.82 21.53
N ARG A 621 1.20 35.42 21.62
CA ARG A 621 2.42 34.64 21.63
C ARG A 621 2.50 33.85 22.92
N ARG A 622 2.24 32.58 22.87
CA ARG A 622 2.84 31.57 23.75
C ARG A 622 3.02 30.25 22.99
N THR A 623 4.26 30.07 22.62
CA THR A 623 4.88 28.78 22.33
C THR A 623 4.65 27.81 23.49
N ASN A 624 3.96 26.70 23.20
CA ASN A 624 4.18 25.47 23.94
C ASN A 624 4.45 24.39 22.88
N GLY A 625 5.65 23.82 22.97
CA GLY A 625 6.09 22.72 22.15
C GLY A 625 5.14 21.52 22.25
N PRO A 626 5.13 20.64 21.23
CA PRO A 626 4.29 19.47 21.24
C PRO A 626 4.75 18.54 22.37
N GLY A 627 3.94 18.50 23.42
CA GLY A 627 3.97 17.39 24.34
C GLY A 627 3.64 16.14 23.54
N LEU A 628 4.49 15.14 23.65
CA LEU A 628 4.21 13.76 23.27
C LEU A 628 2.90 13.35 23.98
N GLY A 629 1.79 13.56 23.32
CA GLY A 629 0.52 12.95 23.66
C GLY A 629 0.69 11.45 23.43
N GLY A 630 0.93 10.73 24.52
CA GLY A 630 0.83 9.31 24.52
C GLY A 630 -0.57 8.95 24.04
N ALA A 631 -0.66 8.28 22.91
CA ALA A 631 -1.83 7.52 22.56
C ALA A 631 -2.09 6.58 23.74
N THR A 632 -3.16 6.82 24.47
CA THR A 632 -3.76 5.81 25.32
C THR A 632 -4.29 4.75 24.37
N THR A 633 -3.42 3.80 24.01
CA THR A 633 -3.88 2.51 23.51
C THR A 633 -4.77 1.96 24.62
N ASP A 634 -6.05 1.91 24.34
CA ASP A 634 -6.97 1.06 25.06
C ASP A 634 -6.37 -0.35 24.92
N ARG A 635 -5.70 -0.78 25.99
CA ARG A 635 -5.14 -2.12 26.08
C ARG A 635 -6.32 -3.06 26.20
N GLN A 636 -6.83 -3.51 25.06
CA GLN A 636 -7.45 -4.82 25.05
C GLN A 636 -6.38 -5.78 25.57
N GLY A 637 -6.66 -6.41 26.69
CA GLY A 637 -5.76 -7.38 27.29
C GLY A 637 -5.37 -8.42 26.25
N PRO A 638 -4.19 -9.02 26.35
CA PRO A 638 -3.69 -9.95 25.36
C PRO A 638 -4.77 -10.97 25.02
N PRO A 639 -5.01 -11.24 23.72
CA PRO A 639 -6.08 -12.14 23.30
C PRO A 639 -5.92 -13.48 24.03
N VAL A 640 -6.96 -13.90 24.74
CA VAL A 640 -6.91 -15.13 25.61
C VAL A 640 -6.70 -16.39 24.76
N ALA A 641 -7.11 -16.34 23.48
CA ALA A 641 -6.99 -17.45 22.53
C ALA A 641 -5.56 -17.98 22.35
N PRO A 642 -4.49 -17.17 22.18
CA PRO A 642 -3.13 -17.65 22.10
C PRO A 642 -2.68 -18.41 23.36
N PHE A 643 -3.07 -17.95 24.54
CA PHE A 643 -2.69 -18.59 25.79
C PHE A 643 -3.36 -19.94 25.98
N ILE A 644 -4.62 -20.11 25.54
CA ILE A 644 -5.32 -21.39 25.53
C ILE A 644 -4.62 -22.35 24.56
N VAL A 645 -4.30 -21.90 23.35
CA VAL A 645 -3.60 -22.74 22.37
C VAL A 645 -2.20 -23.13 22.86
N ILE A 646 -1.44 -22.20 23.45
CA ILE A 646 -0.13 -22.48 24.04
C ILE A 646 -0.26 -23.54 25.15
N SER A 647 -1.23 -23.38 26.04
CA SER A 647 -1.46 -24.34 27.13
C SER A 647 -1.81 -25.74 26.59
N LEU A 648 -2.68 -25.82 25.59
CA LEU A 648 -3.04 -27.07 24.93
C LEU A 648 -1.87 -27.71 24.21
N LEU A 649 -1.05 -26.92 23.49
CA LEU A 649 0.14 -27.42 22.81
C LEU A 649 1.21 -27.91 23.79
N LEU A 650 1.42 -27.20 24.91
CA LEU A 650 2.36 -27.63 25.97
C LEU A 650 1.89 -28.91 26.63
N VAL A 651 0.60 -29.03 26.98
CA VAL A 651 0.03 -30.25 27.55
C VAL A 651 0.15 -31.42 26.56
N ALA A 652 -0.18 -31.19 25.28
CA ALA A 652 -0.07 -32.21 24.25
C ALA A 652 1.39 -32.63 23.97
N SER A 653 2.39 -31.75 24.15
CA SER A 653 3.80 -32.08 23.95
C SER A 653 4.36 -33.03 25.04
N VAL A 654 3.69 -33.12 26.21
CA VAL A 654 4.09 -33.96 27.35
C VAL A 654 3.38 -35.31 27.35
N SER A 655 2.20 -35.43 26.71
CA SER A 655 1.48 -36.69 26.51
C SER A 655 2.04 -37.50 25.33
#